data_91e91509db9fe4631ab6d2b3d2039f64
#
_entry.id   91e91509db9fe4631ab6d2b3d2039f64
#
_cell.length_a   1.000
_cell.length_b   1.000
_cell.length_c   1.000
_cell.angle_alpha   90.00
_cell.angle_beta   90.00
_cell.angle_gamma   90.00
#
_symmetry.space_group_name_H-M   'P 1'
#
loop_
_entity.id
_entity.type
_entity.pdbx_description
1 polymer ?
#
loop_
_entity_poly.entity_id
_entity_poly.type
_entity_poly.pdbx_seq_one_letter_code
_entity_poly.pdbx_strand_id
1 'polypeptide(L)'
;MRTTIIVKVGIFILLSLSWIQARAQYMPVIFDRTYGNELQVQKTCTMENDEVAMVSLNNNIWSVIWLDRNGDVVYSMPLSGFSKICYMTVLENNNILMTGASTPDNKSGQSKGCAAIVNRKGEIVKSIYGGSEGSLFLKGASLKNGSFVFAGSEKAEKGHQGFVLKTNNTGKEVYRYSQLGSAYCDQFEVMGEMTEYIIAAFSGAKGYGEESSYVVRLDPKGKPFYLTPLPAKNFSVIGLSANINDGSAILAGNSEKEGGIIYKIRPEGDIVFDKTLAQSSSEIVSLKDFRVSRAGNILVGGTGTVNAHYALMRNDGTFLFKGTTPGAVRGIEMNKTTGEGVITIFEPSSKKGTFVRIHPDGRAEFERSLAGNYDKLRIANNGEVTMLSTEEGRVCLYSPNGTKQFDRYISGNQPAKYKDACSVASGEILFFGEGSRLVKLGHGLYVSDIKISKPVKGTSTAIFTVTLTGYSTNKEGNPIPVTVGYATREQSATVKNNFFPVQGRLSFTPSRGMVGNYLITQEIEVPIMANDLIEGEKSFELVLSDPQSSYLVKAAGVGRIEDQEAFVRLSGTDSGVEGGKDLVYKLALCKADGTPLINSTGANIIVDGVYGEGTADALDFDMGVYPRVIFKAGEKAATFAAKPLEDTRYELPKTVIVNFNKIFSMSGSHVRFDSDKLSCSGSIIDQPACVTIASLGDHIVNNGVISGFFKISLVRAKDGVLLTNATGSNIVIKCATDDKASAKEGVDYVFTNLHDLTIAGDGNHSSVNVNGVVLYNGSTEEKNVRLKINSVSNPSGAMSVGISENNSAYFKILK
;
A
#
# COMPACT_ATOMS: atom_id res chain seq x y z
N MET A 1 -4.31 -8.73 74.72
CA MET A 1 -5.24 -8.15 73.69
C MET A 1 -4.59 -7.66 72.40
N ARG A 2 -3.30 -7.33 72.35
CA ARG A 2 -2.62 -6.90 71.11
C ARG A 2 -2.22 -8.03 70.17
N THR A 3 -1.96 -9.23 70.67
CA THR A 3 -1.48 -10.37 69.89
C THR A 3 -2.60 -11.05 69.06
N THR A 4 -3.85 -11.01 69.54
CA THR A 4 -4.99 -11.64 68.94
C THR A 4 -5.54 -10.83 67.74
N ILE A 5 -5.32 -9.52 67.71
CA ILE A 5 -5.76 -8.63 66.62
C ILE A 5 -4.83 -8.75 65.40
N ILE A 6 -3.53 -8.91 65.58
CA ILE A 6 -2.55 -9.06 64.48
C ILE A 6 -2.77 -10.38 63.74
N VAL A 7 -3.11 -11.46 64.43
CA VAL A 7 -3.37 -12.76 63.81
C VAL A 7 -4.67 -12.75 63.00
N LYS A 8 -5.71 -12.06 63.49
CA LYS A 8 -6.97 -11.93 62.73
C LYS A 8 -6.86 -11.04 61.49
N VAL A 9 -6.12 -9.95 61.58
CA VAL A 9 -5.86 -9.08 60.42
C VAL A 9 -4.93 -9.77 59.42
N GLY A 10 -3.93 -10.51 59.88
CA GLY A 10 -3.02 -11.29 58.99
C GLY A 10 -3.75 -12.42 58.26
N ILE A 11 -4.68 -13.11 58.92
CA ILE A 11 -5.51 -14.17 58.31
C ILE A 11 -6.50 -13.57 57.35
N PHE A 12 -7.09 -12.41 57.64
CA PHE A 12 -8.00 -11.72 56.70
C PHE A 12 -7.28 -11.19 55.46
N ILE A 13 -6.06 -10.68 55.59
CA ILE A 13 -5.23 -10.25 54.47
C ILE A 13 -4.75 -11.45 53.67
N LEU A 14 -4.34 -12.55 54.30
CA LEU A 14 -3.96 -13.79 53.61
C LEU A 14 -5.15 -14.46 52.90
N LEU A 15 -6.32 -14.47 53.53
CA LEU A 15 -7.55 -14.96 52.91
C LEU A 15 -8.03 -14.05 51.75
N SER A 16 -7.90 -12.74 51.87
CA SER A 16 -8.25 -11.81 50.82
C SER A 16 -7.23 -11.89 49.65
N LEU A 17 -5.95 -12.05 49.90
CA LEU A 17 -4.92 -12.29 48.89
C LEU A 17 -5.10 -13.67 48.21
N SER A 18 -5.46 -14.73 48.94
CA SER A 18 -5.76 -16.03 48.36
C SER A 18 -7.04 -16.01 47.54
N TRP A 19 -8.04 -15.22 47.93
CA TRP A 19 -9.27 -15.00 47.15
C TRP A 19 -9.01 -14.14 45.90
N ILE A 20 -8.13 -13.16 45.98
CA ILE A 20 -7.71 -12.34 44.80
C ILE A 20 -6.88 -13.21 43.86
N GLN A 21 -5.96 -14.05 44.36
CA GLN A 21 -5.22 -14.99 43.52
C GLN A 21 -6.11 -16.07 42.89
N ALA A 22 -7.10 -16.59 43.61
CA ALA A 22 -8.05 -17.57 43.08
C ALA A 22 -8.96 -16.96 41.98
N ARG A 23 -9.29 -15.66 42.10
CA ARG A 23 -10.06 -14.97 41.04
C ARG A 23 -9.24 -14.64 39.78
N ALA A 24 -7.96 -14.41 39.92
CA ALA A 24 -7.05 -14.09 38.79
C ALA A 24 -6.73 -15.32 37.91
N GLN A 25 -7.11 -16.52 38.29
CA GLN A 25 -6.75 -17.77 37.63
C GLN A 25 -7.81 -18.38 36.70
N TYR A 26 -8.97 -17.73 36.48
CA TYR A 26 -10.09 -18.43 35.87
C TYR A 26 -10.53 -17.77 34.54
N MET A 27 -10.10 -18.33 33.41
CA MET A 27 -10.70 -18.11 32.09
C MET A 27 -11.61 -19.33 31.84
N PRO A 28 -12.93 -19.28 32.08
CA PRO A 28 -13.81 -20.43 32.02
C PRO A 28 -13.92 -20.95 30.57
N VAL A 29 -14.29 -22.23 30.49
CA VAL A 29 -14.76 -22.83 29.25
C VAL A 29 -16.11 -22.21 28.93
N ILE A 30 -16.21 -21.46 27.82
CA ILE A 30 -17.49 -20.92 27.36
C ILE A 30 -18.34 -22.04 26.80
N PHE A 31 -17.74 -22.89 25.99
CA PHE A 31 -18.34 -24.14 25.55
C PHE A 31 -17.31 -25.21 25.28
N ASP A 32 -17.74 -26.46 25.41
CA ASP A 32 -17.02 -27.67 25.02
C ASP A 32 -18.01 -28.52 24.22
N ARG A 33 -17.87 -28.57 22.94
CA ARG A 33 -18.82 -29.18 22.02
C ARG A 33 -18.13 -30.16 21.06
N THR A 34 -18.82 -31.24 20.77
CA THR A 34 -18.41 -32.19 19.74
C THR A 34 -19.43 -32.17 18.61
N TYR A 35 -18.97 -31.92 17.41
CA TYR A 35 -19.79 -31.77 16.20
C TYR A 35 -19.85 -33.09 15.39
N GLY A 36 -20.40 -34.12 16.00
CA GLY A 36 -20.51 -35.46 15.41
C GLY A 36 -19.25 -36.33 15.61
N ASN A 37 -19.46 -37.62 15.84
CA ASN A 37 -18.41 -38.55 16.25
C ASN A 37 -17.40 -38.91 15.11
N GLU A 38 -17.69 -38.55 13.88
CA GLU A 38 -16.90 -38.97 12.69
C GLU A 38 -16.17 -37.84 11.97
N LEU A 39 -16.38 -36.58 12.38
CA LEU A 39 -15.76 -35.47 11.71
C LEU A 39 -14.31 -35.29 12.15
N GLN A 40 -13.38 -35.32 11.19
CA GLN A 40 -11.96 -35.04 11.45
C GLN A 40 -11.62 -33.64 10.94
N VAL A 41 -11.53 -32.66 11.83
CA VAL A 41 -11.12 -31.29 11.52
C VAL A 41 -9.69 -31.27 10.97
N GLN A 42 -9.50 -30.69 9.80
CA GLN A 42 -8.22 -30.60 9.12
C GLN A 42 -7.63 -29.19 9.10
N LYS A 43 -8.49 -28.21 8.88
CA LYS A 43 -8.11 -26.77 8.80
C LYS A 43 -9.19 -25.93 9.44
N THR A 44 -8.78 -24.79 9.98
CA THR A 44 -9.68 -23.82 10.59
C THR A 44 -9.28 -22.40 10.19
N CYS A 45 -10.24 -21.50 10.15
CA CYS A 45 -9.99 -20.06 10.07
C CYS A 45 -11.00 -19.30 10.92
N THR A 46 -10.58 -18.15 11.43
CA THR A 46 -11.40 -17.26 12.27
C THR A 46 -11.65 -15.97 11.52
N MET A 47 -12.86 -15.44 11.63
CA MET A 47 -13.30 -14.20 11.01
C MET A 47 -13.23 -13.04 11.99
N GLU A 48 -13.29 -11.81 11.48
CA GLU A 48 -13.24 -10.60 12.31
C GLU A 48 -14.40 -10.48 13.30
N ASN A 49 -15.55 -11.11 12.99
CA ASN A 49 -16.74 -11.15 13.84
C ASN A 49 -16.76 -12.33 14.83
N ASP A 50 -15.61 -12.96 15.08
CA ASP A 50 -15.43 -14.12 15.95
C ASP A 50 -16.17 -15.39 15.50
N GLU A 51 -16.67 -15.43 14.28
CA GLU A 51 -17.15 -16.65 13.66
C GLU A 51 -15.97 -17.54 13.28
N VAL A 52 -16.21 -18.83 13.16
CA VAL A 52 -15.21 -19.83 12.81
C VAL A 52 -15.69 -20.68 11.68
N ALA A 53 -14.82 -20.89 10.69
CA ALA A 53 -15.04 -21.92 9.72
C ALA A 53 -13.99 -23.02 9.89
N MET A 54 -14.40 -24.23 9.71
CA MET A 54 -13.54 -25.40 9.70
C MET A 54 -13.85 -26.31 8.53
N VAL A 55 -12.83 -26.94 8.01
CA VAL A 55 -12.99 -28.03 7.04
C VAL A 55 -12.68 -29.36 7.72
N SER A 56 -13.50 -30.34 7.45
CA SER A 56 -13.37 -31.68 7.95
C SER A 56 -13.32 -32.68 6.79
N LEU A 57 -12.68 -33.81 7.04
CA LEU A 57 -12.65 -34.94 6.12
C LEU A 57 -13.29 -36.15 6.81
N ASN A 58 -14.37 -36.67 6.24
CA ASN A 58 -15.02 -37.88 6.71
C ASN A 58 -15.32 -38.80 5.53
N ASN A 59 -14.92 -40.07 5.62
CA ASN A 59 -15.14 -41.07 4.55
C ASN A 59 -14.77 -40.55 3.16
N ASN A 60 -13.63 -39.84 3.04
CA ASN A 60 -13.13 -39.19 1.82
C ASN A 60 -14.00 -38.04 1.28
N ILE A 61 -14.96 -37.55 2.07
CA ILE A 61 -15.77 -36.39 1.72
C ILE A 61 -15.30 -35.20 2.56
N TRP A 62 -14.87 -34.15 1.88
CA TRP A 62 -14.58 -32.87 2.50
C TRP A 62 -15.87 -32.15 2.79
N SER A 63 -15.94 -31.51 3.96
CA SER A 63 -17.07 -30.65 4.34
C SER A 63 -16.58 -29.37 4.96
N VAL A 64 -17.28 -28.27 4.72
CA VAL A 64 -17.10 -27.01 5.45
C VAL A 64 -18.20 -26.86 6.46
N ILE A 65 -17.82 -26.50 7.67
CA ILE A 65 -18.71 -26.22 8.79
C ILE A 65 -18.46 -24.78 9.22
N TRP A 66 -19.51 -24.00 9.26
CA TRP A 66 -19.44 -22.61 9.71
C TRP A 66 -20.15 -22.50 11.06
N LEU A 67 -19.45 -21.94 12.03
CA LEU A 67 -19.93 -21.73 13.37
C LEU A 67 -20.08 -20.23 13.61
N ASP A 68 -21.15 -19.86 14.28
CA ASP A 68 -21.29 -18.51 14.80
C ASP A 68 -20.35 -18.29 16.00
N ARG A 69 -20.34 -17.07 16.51
CA ARG A 69 -19.53 -16.68 17.68
C ARG A 69 -19.85 -17.45 18.96
N ASN A 70 -21.04 -18.05 19.06
CA ASN A 70 -21.48 -18.87 20.20
C ASN A 70 -21.10 -20.34 19.99
N GLY A 71 -20.52 -20.71 18.86
CA GLY A 71 -20.19 -22.07 18.47
C GLY A 71 -21.43 -22.86 17.99
N ASP A 72 -22.53 -22.19 17.63
CA ASP A 72 -23.65 -22.84 16.99
C ASP A 72 -23.41 -23.00 15.51
N VAL A 73 -23.82 -24.17 14.97
CA VAL A 73 -23.62 -24.46 13.54
C VAL A 73 -24.55 -23.57 12.72
N VAL A 74 -23.99 -22.66 11.95
CA VAL A 74 -24.72 -21.86 10.96
C VAL A 74 -25.11 -22.73 9.78
N TYR A 75 -24.14 -23.51 9.28
CA TYR A 75 -24.36 -24.56 8.28
C TYR A 75 -23.23 -25.57 8.29
N SER A 76 -23.52 -26.74 7.71
CA SER A 76 -22.54 -27.78 7.35
C SER A 76 -22.85 -28.28 5.95
N MET A 77 -21.87 -28.21 5.04
CA MET A 77 -22.10 -28.64 3.66
C MET A 77 -20.92 -29.45 3.12
N PRO A 78 -21.19 -30.50 2.32
CA PRO A 78 -20.15 -31.25 1.64
C PRO A 78 -19.53 -30.44 0.50
N LEU A 79 -18.22 -30.61 0.30
CA LEU A 79 -17.43 -30.02 -0.77
C LEU A 79 -17.08 -31.09 -1.81
N SER A 80 -18.01 -31.39 -2.69
CA SER A 80 -17.92 -32.53 -3.62
C SER A 80 -16.82 -32.41 -4.69
N GLY A 81 -16.21 -31.25 -4.83
CA GLY A 81 -15.19 -31.00 -5.87
C GLY A 81 -13.74 -31.21 -5.44
N PHE A 82 -13.47 -31.53 -4.17
CA PHE A 82 -12.11 -31.63 -3.65
C PHE A 82 -11.71 -33.08 -3.35
N SER A 83 -10.53 -33.50 -3.86
CA SER A 83 -9.81 -34.67 -3.38
C SER A 83 -8.87 -34.34 -2.21
N LYS A 84 -8.39 -33.08 -2.16
CA LYS A 84 -7.49 -32.59 -1.12
C LYS A 84 -7.70 -31.10 -0.91
N ILE A 85 -7.74 -30.66 0.35
CA ILE A 85 -7.69 -29.24 0.72
C ILE A 85 -6.35 -28.97 1.40
N CYS A 86 -5.59 -28.02 0.85
CA CYS A 86 -4.24 -27.66 1.32
C CYS A 86 -4.22 -26.40 2.15
N TYR A 87 -5.04 -25.41 1.80
CA TYR A 87 -5.03 -24.10 2.42
C TYR A 87 -6.45 -23.56 2.57
N MET A 88 -6.65 -22.78 3.59
CA MET A 88 -7.91 -22.12 3.89
C MET A 88 -7.63 -20.74 4.48
N THR A 89 -8.34 -19.73 4.03
CA THR A 89 -8.20 -18.34 4.53
C THR A 89 -9.51 -17.59 4.40
N VAL A 90 -9.66 -16.54 5.20
CA VAL A 90 -10.77 -15.59 5.14
C VAL A 90 -10.41 -14.48 4.16
N LEU A 91 -11.35 -14.08 3.33
CA LEU A 91 -11.26 -12.95 2.42
C LEU A 91 -11.81 -11.67 3.10
N GLU A 92 -11.46 -10.50 2.56
CA GLU A 92 -11.90 -9.19 3.10
C GLU A 92 -13.43 -9.05 3.24
N ASN A 93 -14.21 -9.78 2.44
CA ASN A 93 -15.68 -9.82 2.51
C ASN A 93 -16.22 -10.91 3.45
N ASN A 94 -15.40 -11.44 4.33
CA ASN A 94 -15.72 -12.56 5.22
C ASN A 94 -16.15 -13.87 4.52
N ASN A 95 -15.92 -14.01 3.23
CA ASN A 95 -16.03 -15.30 2.56
C ASN A 95 -14.76 -16.14 2.82
N ILE A 96 -14.86 -17.44 2.63
CA ILE A 96 -13.76 -18.37 2.86
C ILE A 96 -13.22 -18.83 1.50
N LEU A 97 -11.93 -18.67 1.29
CA LEU A 97 -11.21 -19.28 0.18
C LEU A 97 -10.56 -20.58 0.64
N MET A 98 -10.84 -21.66 -0.04
CA MET A 98 -10.17 -22.96 0.13
C MET A 98 -9.46 -23.33 -1.15
N THR A 99 -8.26 -23.91 -1.05
CA THR A 99 -7.47 -24.35 -2.20
C THR A 99 -6.94 -25.77 -2.02
N GLY A 100 -6.73 -26.46 -3.13
CA GLY A 100 -6.26 -27.83 -3.09
C GLY A 100 -6.22 -28.49 -4.46
N ALA A 101 -6.64 -29.76 -4.52
CA ALA A 101 -6.80 -30.51 -5.75
C ALA A 101 -8.25 -30.97 -5.92
N SER A 102 -8.72 -30.99 -7.17
CA SER A 102 -10.04 -31.51 -7.52
C SER A 102 -10.10 -33.02 -7.40
N THR A 103 -11.29 -33.56 -7.29
CA THR A 103 -11.53 -35.00 -7.60
C THR A 103 -11.09 -35.28 -9.03
N PRO A 104 -10.51 -36.47 -9.29
CA PRO A 104 -10.17 -36.90 -10.65
C PRO A 104 -11.39 -36.84 -11.56
N ASP A 105 -11.21 -36.36 -12.78
CA ASP A 105 -12.31 -36.40 -13.73
C ASP A 105 -12.51 -37.81 -14.29
N ASN A 106 -13.75 -38.12 -14.71
CA ASN A 106 -14.10 -39.44 -15.21
C ASN A 106 -13.46 -39.78 -16.58
N LYS A 107 -12.81 -38.79 -17.24
CA LYS A 107 -12.20 -38.98 -18.56
C LYS A 107 -10.70 -39.21 -18.50
N SER A 108 -9.99 -38.37 -17.71
CA SER A 108 -8.53 -38.43 -17.60
C SER A 108 -8.05 -39.24 -16.39
N GLY A 109 -8.88 -39.40 -15.37
CA GLY A 109 -8.51 -40.01 -14.10
C GLY A 109 -7.54 -39.14 -13.28
N GLN A 110 -7.32 -37.88 -13.68
CA GLN A 110 -6.37 -36.98 -13.05
C GLN A 110 -7.05 -35.76 -12.40
N SER A 111 -6.48 -35.33 -11.30
CA SER A 111 -6.93 -34.13 -10.59
C SER A 111 -6.28 -32.86 -11.18
N LYS A 112 -6.91 -31.71 -10.94
CA LYS A 112 -6.36 -30.39 -11.22
C LYS A 112 -6.35 -29.53 -9.95
N GLY A 113 -5.51 -28.52 -9.92
CA GLY A 113 -5.58 -27.49 -8.88
C GLY A 113 -6.98 -26.88 -8.85
N CYS A 114 -7.56 -26.77 -7.68
CA CYS A 114 -8.88 -26.19 -7.52
C CYS A 114 -8.97 -25.28 -6.30
N ALA A 115 -9.87 -24.32 -6.39
CA ALA A 115 -10.24 -23.45 -5.29
C ALA A 115 -11.76 -23.24 -5.26
N ALA A 116 -12.33 -23.08 -4.07
CA ALA A 116 -13.71 -22.70 -3.88
C ALA A 116 -13.81 -21.53 -2.91
N ILE A 117 -14.74 -20.65 -3.19
CA ILE A 117 -15.12 -19.53 -2.29
C ILE A 117 -16.52 -19.82 -1.78
N VAL A 118 -16.66 -19.85 -0.46
CA VAL A 118 -17.93 -20.12 0.22
C VAL A 118 -18.28 -18.92 1.08
N ASN A 119 -19.54 -18.51 1.02
CA ASN A 119 -20.08 -17.43 1.83
C ASN A 119 -20.72 -17.93 3.14
N ARG A 120 -21.15 -16.99 3.99
CA ARG A 120 -21.81 -17.28 5.28
C ARG A 120 -23.15 -18.02 5.13
N LYS A 121 -23.76 -18.02 3.96
CA LYS A 121 -25.01 -18.73 3.70
C LYS A 121 -24.81 -20.20 3.29
N GLY A 122 -23.56 -20.65 3.16
CA GLY A 122 -23.24 -21.98 2.67
C GLY A 122 -23.28 -22.09 1.13
N GLU A 123 -23.25 -20.96 0.41
CA GLU A 123 -23.26 -20.97 -1.05
C GLU A 123 -21.82 -20.98 -1.57
N ILE A 124 -21.52 -21.83 -2.55
CA ILE A 124 -20.28 -21.75 -3.30
C ILE A 124 -20.40 -20.59 -4.28
N VAL A 125 -19.86 -19.43 -3.88
CA VAL A 125 -19.90 -18.20 -4.69
C VAL A 125 -19.07 -18.35 -5.96
N LYS A 126 -17.99 -19.14 -5.87
CA LYS A 126 -17.08 -19.36 -7.00
C LYS A 126 -16.30 -20.66 -6.85
N SER A 127 -16.13 -21.37 -7.97
CA SER A 127 -15.19 -22.46 -8.12
C SER A 127 -14.18 -22.12 -9.22
N ILE A 128 -12.91 -22.35 -8.95
CA ILE A 128 -11.80 -22.06 -9.87
C ILE A 128 -10.99 -23.33 -10.04
N TYR A 129 -10.75 -23.71 -11.28
CA TYR A 129 -9.90 -24.83 -11.65
C TYR A 129 -8.77 -24.32 -12.53
N GLY A 130 -7.56 -24.81 -12.32
CA GLY A 130 -6.41 -24.36 -13.09
C GLY A 130 -5.19 -25.26 -12.93
N GLY A 131 -4.17 -24.93 -13.70
CA GLY A 131 -2.97 -25.77 -13.80
C GLY A 131 -3.09 -26.92 -14.80
N SER A 132 -2.01 -27.67 -14.98
CA SER A 132 -1.96 -28.89 -15.77
C SER A 132 -2.62 -30.03 -15.00
N GLU A 133 -2.82 -31.17 -15.65
CA GLU A 133 -3.24 -32.42 -14.99
C GLU A 133 -2.22 -32.80 -13.91
N GLY A 134 -2.72 -33.21 -12.74
CA GLY A 134 -1.91 -33.52 -11.56
C GLY A 134 -1.44 -32.28 -10.78
N SER A 135 -1.94 -31.08 -11.09
CA SER A 135 -1.59 -29.87 -10.32
C SER A 135 -2.31 -29.82 -8.98
N LEU A 136 -1.70 -29.09 -8.06
CA LEU A 136 -2.17 -28.89 -6.70
C LEU A 136 -1.99 -27.41 -6.30
N PHE A 137 -3.05 -26.74 -5.86
CA PHE A 137 -2.95 -25.41 -5.27
C PHE A 137 -2.60 -25.52 -3.78
N LEU A 138 -1.42 -25.09 -3.42
CA LEU A 138 -0.91 -25.11 -2.04
C LEU A 138 -1.31 -23.87 -1.25
N LYS A 139 -1.42 -22.71 -1.91
CA LYS A 139 -1.81 -21.43 -1.31
C LYS A 139 -2.63 -20.62 -2.30
N GLY A 140 -3.49 -19.74 -1.80
CA GLY A 140 -4.29 -18.82 -2.61
C GLY A 140 -4.58 -17.51 -1.88
N ALA A 141 -4.78 -16.45 -2.65
CA ALA A 141 -5.18 -15.14 -2.16
C ALA A 141 -6.11 -14.45 -3.17
N SER A 142 -7.01 -13.59 -2.67
CA SER A 142 -7.74 -12.64 -3.49
C SER A 142 -6.97 -11.32 -3.61
N LEU A 143 -7.16 -10.65 -4.72
CA LEU A 143 -6.62 -9.32 -4.98
C LEU A 143 -7.74 -8.28 -4.86
N LYS A 144 -7.39 -7.02 -4.63
CA LYS A 144 -8.37 -5.91 -4.46
C LYS A 144 -9.32 -5.75 -5.65
N ASN A 145 -8.87 -6.07 -6.86
CA ASN A 145 -9.70 -6.05 -8.08
C ASN A 145 -10.62 -7.28 -8.25
N GLY A 146 -10.69 -8.16 -7.24
CA GLY A 146 -11.49 -9.38 -7.26
C GLY A 146 -10.88 -10.54 -8.05
N SER A 147 -9.67 -10.39 -8.60
CA SER A 147 -8.91 -11.50 -9.18
C SER A 147 -8.24 -12.34 -8.11
N PHE A 148 -7.65 -13.48 -8.50
CA PHE A 148 -7.04 -14.41 -7.56
C PHE A 148 -5.65 -14.83 -8.01
N VAL A 149 -4.82 -15.13 -7.03
CA VAL A 149 -3.50 -15.73 -7.23
C VAL A 149 -3.44 -17.05 -6.50
N PHE A 150 -2.93 -18.08 -7.16
CA PHE A 150 -2.69 -19.40 -6.62
C PHE A 150 -1.24 -19.79 -6.84
N ALA A 151 -0.65 -20.45 -5.87
CA ALA A 151 0.66 -21.04 -5.99
C ALA A 151 0.60 -22.53 -5.65
N GLY A 152 1.45 -23.32 -6.28
CA GLY A 152 1.37 -24.74 -6.07
C GLY A 152 2.45 -25.55 -6.77
N SER A 153 2.12 -26.81 -7.01
CA SER A 153 2.93 -27.78 -7.73
C SER A 153 2.16 -28.36 -8.90
N GLU A 154 2.81 -28.57 -10.02
CA GLU A 154 2.26 -29.23 -11.20
C GLU A 154 3.25 -30.29 -11.74
N LYS A 155 2.73 -31.23 -12.53
CA LYS A 155 3.54 -32.26 -13.15
C LYS A 155 4.41 -31.66 -14.27
N ALA A 156 5.69 -31.97 -14.28
CA ALA A 156 6.65 -31.63 -15.32
C ALA A 156 7.10 -32.91 -16.06
N GLU A 157 7.87 -32.76 -17.14
CA GLU A 157 8.41 -33.90 -17.88
C GLU A 157 9.27 -34.84 -17.00
N LYS A 158 9.99 -34.25 -16.04
CA LYS A 158 10.80 -34.97 -15.05
C LYS A 158 10.37 -34.57 -13.64
N GLY A 159 9.29 -35.18 -13.13
CA GLY A 159 8.85 -34.94 -11.74
C GLY A 159 7.79 -33.86 -11.59
N HIS A 160 8.03 -32.87 -10.75
CA HIS A 160 7.14 -31.78 -10.44
C HIS A 160 7.88 -30.46 -10.58
N GLN A 161 7.13 -29.38 -10.83
CA GLN A 161 7.63 -28.00 -10.80
C GLN A 161 6.65 -27.09 -10.04
N GLY A 162 7.20 -26.03 -9.44
CA GLY A 162 6.40 -24.98 -8.82
C GLY A 162 5.77 -24.08 -9.88
N PHE A 163 4.59 -23.55 -9.58
CA PHE A 163 3.93 -22.57 -10.42
C PHE A 163 3.20 -21.51 -9.61
N VAL A 164 2.96 -20.34 -10.28
CA VAL A 164 2.06 -19.27 -9.85
C VAL A 164 1.05 -19.03 -10.96
N LEU A 165 -0.22 -19.04 -10.62
CA LEU A 165 -1.35 -18.82 -11.52
C LEU A 165 -2.11 -17.58 -11.08
N LYS A 166 -2.30 -16.61 -11.97
CA LYS A 166 -3.23 -15.50 -11.78
C LYS A 166 -4.48 -15.70 -12.60
N THR A 167 -5.63 -15.51 -11.99
CA THR A 167 -6.93 -15.49 -12.65
C THR A 167 -7.55 -14.11 -12.58
N ASN A 168 -8.47 -13.80 -13.48
CA ASN A 168 -9.31 -12.62 -13.36
C ASN A 168 -10.43 -12.83 -12.32
N ASN A 169 -11.28 -11.81 -12.16
CA ASN A 169 -12.42 -11.84 -11.24
C ASN A 169 -13.49 -12.90 -11.62
N THR A 170 -13.49 -13.43 -12.84
CA THR A 170 -14.36 -14.55 -13.23
C THR A 170 -13.75 -15.92 -12.96
N GLY A 171 -12.48 -15.99 -12.56
CA GLY A 171 -11.73 -17.22 -12.35
C GLY A 171 -11.03 -17.75 -13.60
N LYS A 172 -11.06 -17.02 -14.73
CA LYS A 172 -10.33 -17.39 -15.94
C LYS A 172 -8.86 -17.06 -15.80
N GLU A 173 -8.00 -17.96 -16.26
CA GLU A 173 -6.54 -17.78 -16.26
C GLU A 173 -6.16 -16.49 -17.03
N VAL A 174 -5.37 -15.64 -16.39
CA VAL A 174 -4.75 -14.45 -16.98
C VAL A 174 -3.33 -14.80 -17.43
N TYR A 175 -2.58 -15.41 -16.53
CA TYR A 175 -1.28 -16.00 -16.84
C TYR A 175 -0.92 -17.09 -15.84
N ARG A 176 0.02 -17.93 -16.26
CA ARG A 176 0.69 -18.92 -15.43
C ARG A 176 2.19 -18.82 -15.62
N TYR A 177 2.91 -18.76 -14.54
CA TYR A 177 4.36 -18.83 -14.50
C TYR A 177 4.78 -20.12 -13.80
N SER A 178 5.56 -20.94 -14.47
CA SER A 178 6.11 -22.19 -13.92
C SER A 178 7.62 -22.13 -13.93
N GLN A 179 8.23 -22.52 -12.82
CA GLN A 179 9.68 -22.50 -12.66
C GLN A 179 10.27 -23.90 -12.75
N LEU A 180 10.93 -24.17 -13.86
CA LEU A 180 11.74 -25.38 -14.02
C LEU A 180 12.87 -25.41 -12.99
N GLY A 181 13.18 -26.58 -12.47
CA GLY A 181 14.23 -26.75 -11.47
C GLY A 181 13.76 -26.60 -10.03
N SER A 182 12.49 -26.27 -9.82
CA SER A 182 11.85 -26.23 -8.50
C SER A 182 10.85 -27.38 -8.33
N ALA A 183 10.53 -27.73 -7.08
CA ALA A 183 9.55 -28.78 -6.78
C ALA A 183 8.13 -28.22 -6.59
N TYR A 184 8.00 -27.11 -5.89
CA TYR A 184 6.72 -26.46 -5.59
C TYR A 184 6.89 -24.97 -5.26
N CYS A 185 5.79 -24.23 -5.28
CA CYS A 185 5.66 -22.88 -4.75
C CYS A 185 4.48 -22.85 -3.78
N ASP A 186 4.72 -22.55 -2.53
CA ASP A 186 3.71 -22.39 -1.47
C ASP A 186 3.83 -21.07 -0.73
N GLN A 187 4.80 -20.24 -1.11
CA GLN A 187 5.03 -18.92 -0.54
C GLN A 187 5.00 -17.85 -1.63
N PHE A 188 4.06 -16.92 -1.52
CA PHE A 188 4.00 -15.72 -2.34
C PHE A 188 3.42 -14.55 -1.56
N GLU A 189 3.79 -13.34 -1.98
CA GLU A 189 3.24 -12.07 -1.50
C GLU A 189 2.82 -11.22 -2.69
N VAL A 190 1.73 -10.46 -2.51
CA VAL A 190 1.25 -9.50 -3.50
C VAL A 190 1.66 -8.11 -3.07
N MET A 191 2.36 -7.40 -3.93
CA MET A 191 2.84 -6.05 -3.65
C MET A 191 2.10 -5.02 -4.51
N GLY A 192 1.77 -3.90 -3.89
CA GLY A 192 1.17 -2.74 -4.55
C GLY A 192 -0.35 -2.80 -4.61
N GLU A 193 -0.97 -1.66 -4.34
CA GLU A 193 -2.44 -1.56 -4.33
C GLU A 193 -3.03 -1.48 -5.75
N MET A 194 -2.28 -0.95 -6.71
CA MET A 194 -2.71 -0.77 -8.10
C MET A 194 -1.83 -1.47 -9.13
N THR A 195 -0.57 -1.74 -8.82
CA THR A 195 0.31 -2.55 -9.65
C THR A 195 0.58 -3.86 -8.94
N GLU A 196 -0.19 -4.87 -9.26
CA GLU A 196 -0.17 -6.19 -8.63
C GLU A 196 1.07 -7.00 -9.03
N TYR A 197 2.23 -6.62 -8.50
CA TYR A 197 3.42 -7.46 -8.58
C TYR A 197 3.29 -8.63 -7.63
N ILE A 198 3.71 -9.79 -8.08
CA ILE A 198 3.75 -11.00 -7.25
C ILE A 198 5.20 -11.38 -7.02
N ILE A 199 5.59 -11.46 -5.76
CA ILE A 199 6.85 -12.07 -5.37
C ILE A 199 6.53 -13.51 -4.93
N ALA A 200 7.18 -14.48 -5.55
CA ALA A 200 6.98 -15.88 -5.24
C ALA A 200 8.31 -16.59 -4.99
N ALA A 201 8.32 -17.45 -4.01
CA ALA A 201 9.47 -18.28 -3.66
C ALA A 201 9.21 -19.75 -4.03
N PHE A 202 10.09 -20.30 -4.81
CA PHE A 202 10.04 -21.65 -5.32
C PHE A 202 11.04 -22.52 -4.58
N SER A 203 10.57 -23.59 -3.98
CA SER A 203 11.37 -24.51 -3.20
C SER A 203 11.92 -25.64 -4.08
N GLY A 204 13.20 -25.99 -3.88
CA GLY A 204 13.78 -27.24 -4.36
C GLY A 204 13.55 -28.36 -3.36
N ALA A 205 13.40 -29.59 -3.82
CA ALA A 205 13.25 -30.76 -2.96
C ALA A 205 13.93 -32.00 -3.54
N LYS A 206 14.68 -32.71 -2.69
CA LYS A 206 15.30 -33.97 -3.01
C LYS A 206 14.25 -35.04 -3.36
N GLY A 207 14.44 -35.75 -4.44
CA GLY A 207 13.50 -36.80 -4.88
C GLY A 207 12.50 -36.33 -5.92
N TYR A 208 12.39 -35.05 -6.22
CA TYR A 208 11.59 -34.50 -7.32
C TYR A 208 12.40 -34.22 -8.58
N GLY A 209 13.69 -34.59 -8.59
CA GLY A 209 14.61 -34.44 -9.71
C GLY A 209 15.26 -33.05 -9.86
N GLU A 210 14.90 -32.13 -9.03
CA GLU A 210 15.31 -30.72 -9.17
C GLU A 210 15.61 -30.11 -7.79
N GLU A 211 16.87 -29.68 -7.62
CA GLU A 211 17.40 -29.27 -6.31
C GLU A 211 17.47 -27.75 -6.12
N SER A 212 17.05 -26.99 -7.12
CA SER A 212 17.22 -25.53 -7.11
C SER A 212 16.01 -24.79 -6.59
N SER A 213 16.27 -23.71 -5.85
CA SER A 213 15.24 -22.82 -5.31
C SER A 213 15.40 -21.43 -5.89
N TYR A 214 14.31 -20.73 -6.06
CA TYR A 214 14.28 -19.44 -6.75
C TYR A 214 13.35 -18.45 -6.06
N VAL A 215 13.66 -17.17 -6.22
CA VAL A 215 12.71 -16.08 -5.96
C VAL A 215 12.47 -15.35 -7.26
N VAL A 216 11.21 -15.13 -7.59
CA VAL A 216 10.80 -14.40 -8.78
C VAL A 216 9.91 -13.25 -8.40
N ARG A 217 10.05 -12.12 -9.08
CA ARG A 217 9.08 -11.04 -9.07
C ARG A 217 8.42 -10.98 -10.43
N LEU A 218 7.10 -11.17 -10.45
CA LEU A 218 6.29 -11.16 -11.67
C LEU A 218 5.59 -9.81 -11.80
N ASP A 219 5.57 -9.28 -13.01
CA ASP A 219 4.76 -8.13 -13.36
C ASP A 219 3.26 -8.51 -13.44
N PRO A 220 2.34 -7.54 -13.59
CA PRO A 220 0.90 -7.82 -13.71
C PRO A 220 0.52 -8.74 -14.88
N LYS A 221 1.40 -8.89 -15.88
CA LYS A 221 1.22 -9.76 -17.05
C LYS A 221 1.87 -11.14 -16.89
N GLY A 222 2.53 -11.39 -15.75
CA GLY A 222 3.21 -12.64 -15.45
C GLY A 222 4.63 -12.76 -16.02
N LYS A 223 5.19 -11.65 -16.51
CA LYS A 223 6.57 -11.64 -16.99
C LYS A 223 7.51 -11.46 -15.79
N PRO A 224 8.58 -12.25 -15.67
CA PRO A 224 9.58 -12.02 -14.63
C PRO A 224 10.25 -10.66 -14.77
N PHE A 225 10.19 -9.86 -13.71
CA PHE A 225 11.00 -8.67 -13.56
C PHE A 225 12.43 -9.06 -13.16
N TYR A 226 12.52 -10.02 -12.24
CA TYR A 226 13.75 -10.75 -11.96
C TYR A 226 13.43 -12.23 -11.62
N LEU A 227 14.43 -13.07 -11.80
CA LEU A 227 14.47 -14.45 -11.33
C LEU A 227 15.82 -14.68 -10.66
N THR A 228 15.81 -14.83 -9.35
CA THR A 228 17.02 -15.00 -8.54
C THR A 228 17.14 -16.43 -8.09
N PRO A 229 18.13 -17.19 -8.56
CA PRO A 229 18.43 -18.50 -8.00
C PRO A 229 19.03 -18.34 -6.59
N LEU A 230 18.59 -19.21 -5.67
CA LEU A 230 19.16 -19.23 -4.32
C LEU A 230 20.37 -20.15 -4.31
N PRO A 231 21.49 -19.74 -3.67
CA PRO A 231 22.73 -20.52 -3.65
C PRO A 231 22.59 -21.89 -2.98
N ALA A 232 21.78 -21.96 -1.90
CA ALA A 232 21.58 -23.19 -1.17
C ALA A 232 20.76 -24.21 -1.94
N LYS A 233 21.29 -25.43 -2.06
CA LYS A 233 20.60 -26.56 -2.73
C LYS A 233 19.62 -27.25 -1.80
N ASN A 234 18.58 -27.86 -2.38
CA ASN A 234 17.51 -28.53 -1.64
C ASN A 234 16.93 -27.61 -0.55
N PHE A 235 16.76 -26.33 -0.91
CA PHE A 235 16.31 -25.32 0.03
C PHE A 235 14.78 -25.27 0.04
N SER A 236 14.21 -25.65 1.17
CA SER A 236 12.77 -25.57 1.42
C SER A 236 12.45 -24.23 2.07
N VAL A 237 11.68 -23.42 1.39
CA VAL A 237 11.23 -22.11 1.90
C VAL A 237 10.17 -22.33 2.97
N ILE A 238 10.36 -21.79 4.17
CA ILE A 238 9.38 -21.84 5.27
C ILE A 238 8.50 -20.61 5.31
N GLY A 239 8.93 -19.51 4.69
CA GLY A 239 8.14 -18.30 4.59
C GLY A 239 8.81 -17.23 3.76
N LEU A 240 7.97 -16.31 3.29
CA LEU A 240 8.32 -15.13 2.50
C LEU A 240 7.58 -13.93 3.06
N SER A 241 8.24 -12.80 3.12
CA SER A 241 7.67 -11.50 3.48
C SER A 241 8.19 -10.43 2.53
N ALA A 242 7.28 -9.68 1.93
CA ALA A 242 7.64 -8.52 1.14
C ALA A 242 7.73 -7.28 2.02
N ASN A 243 8.82 -6.55 1.92
CA ASN A 243 8.97 -5.28 2.62
C ASN A 243 8.34 -4.16 1.78
N ILE A 244 7.25 -3.64 2.27
CA ILE A 244 6.46 -2.60 1.57
C ILE A 244 7.21 -1.27 1.45
N ASN A 245 8.18 -1.00 2.34
CA ASN A 245 8.89 0.28 2.39
C ASN A 245 9.99 0.38 1.33
N ASP A 246 10.71 -0.72 1.07
CA ASP A 246 11.84 -0.74 0.13
C ASP A 246 11.64 -1.70 -1.05
N GLY A 247 10.50 -2.39 -1.11
CA GLY A 247 10.19 -3.33 -2.19
C GLY A 247 11.03 -4.61 -2.17
N SER A 248 11.84 -4.84 -1.14
CA SER A 248 12.68 -6.03 -1.00
C SER A 248 11.86 -7.24 -0.54
N ALA A 249 12.36 -8.42 -0.85
CA ALA A 249 11.83 -9.68 -0.35
C ALA A 249 12.75 -10.23 0.75
N ILE A 250 12.15 -10.68 1.85
CA ILE A 250 12.83 -11.41 2.91
C ILE A 250 12.25 -12.82 2.93
N LEU A 251 13.08 -13.81 2.83
CA LEU A 251 12.66 -15.21 2.90
C LEU A 251 13.55 -16.00 3.84
N ALA A 252 12.97 -16.99 4.47
CA ALA A 252 13.67 -17.94 5.31
C ALA A 252 13.35 -19.36 4.86
N GLY A 253 14.29 -20.27 5.03
CA GLY A 253 14.11 -21.67 4.69
C GLY A 253 15.23 -22.54 5.22
N ASN A 254 15.16 -23.81 4.92
CA ASN A 254 16.10 -24.83 5.37
C ASN A 254 16.71 -25.59 4.20
N SER A 255 18.02 -25.75 4.22
CA SER A 255 18.81 -26.64 3.37
C SER A 255 19.28 -27.83 4.17
N GLU A 256 19.33 -29.01 3.57
CA GLU A 256 19.84 -30.21 4.25
C GLU A 256 21.32 -30.09 4.67
N LYS A 257 22.11 -29.36 3.90
CA LYS A 257 23.55 -29.24 4.12
C LYS A 257 23.94 -28.02 4.97
N GLU A 258 23.25 -26.89 4.74
CA GLU A 258 23.63 -25.58 5.29
C GLU A 258 22.73 -25.19 6.47
N GLY A 259 21.66 -25.94 6.72
CA GLY A 259 20.68 -25.60 7.74
C GLY A 259 19.77 -24.46 7.31
N GLY A 260 19.39 -23.66 8.27
CA GLY A 260 18.47 -22.56 8.10
C GLY A 260 19.16 -21.29 7.64
N ILE A 261 18.66 -20.71 6.56
CA ILE A 261 19.20 -19.49 5.94
C ILE A 261 18.08 -18.47 5.78
N ILE A 262 18.42 -17.21 6.01
CA ILE A 262 17.55 -16.04 5.77
C ILE A 262 18.20 -15.23 4.66
N TYR A 263 17.45 -15.00 3.59
CA TYR A 263 17.85 -14.16 2.46
C TYR A 263 17.08 -12.85 2.45
N LYS A 264 17.75 -11.77 2.06
CA LYS A 264 17.10 -10.54 1.61
C LYS A 264 17.47 -10.28 0.17
N ILE A 265 16.48 -10.01 -0.66
CA ILE A 265 16.60 -9.76 -2.09
C ILE A 265 16.08 -8.35 -2.39
N ARG A 266 16.86 -7.56 -3.12
CA ARG A 266 16.47 -6.22 -3.58
C ARG A 266 15.32 -6.27 -4.58
N PRO A 267 14.64 -5.12 -4.80
CA PRO A 267 13.62 -5.01 -5.85
C PRO A 267 14.12 -5.37 -7.26
N GLU A 268 15.42 -5.24 -7.51
CA GLU A 268 16.10 -5.55 -8.77
C GLU A 268 16.48 -7.04 -8.91
N GLY A 269 16.44 -7.80 -7.80
CA GLY A 269 16.71 -9.22 -7.77
C GLY A 269 18.05 -9.62 -7.13
N ASP A 270 18.89 -8.67 -6.73
CA ASP A 270 20.19 -8.99 -6.10
C ASP A 270 20.02 -9.46 -4.66
N ILE A 271 20.77 -10.47 -4.27
CA ILE A 271 20.85 -10.90 -2.86
C ILE A 271 21.66 -9.87 -2.07
N VAL A 272 21.00 -9.23 -1.10
CA VAL A 272 21.64 -8.24 -0.21
C VAL A 272 22.47 -8.94 0.84
N PHE A 273 21.88 -9.98 1.44
CA PHE A 273 22.54 -10.82 2.41
C PHE A 273 21.93 -12.22 2.45
N ASP A 274 22.74 -13.16 2.93
CA ASP A 274 22.37 -14.45 3.46
C ASP A 274 22.85 -14.56 4.90
N LYS A 275 22.02 -15.00 5.82
CA LYS A 275 22.34 -15.09 7.25
C LYS A 275 21.86 -16.42 7.82
N THR A 276 22.71 -17.00 8.69
CA THR A 276 22.38 -18.20 9.48
C THR A 276 22.34 -17.87 10.96
N LEU A 277 21.64 -18.67 11.74
CA LEU A 277 21.65 -18.60 13.20
C LEU A 277 22.77 -19.41 13.83
N ALA A 278 23.38 -20.32 13.10
CA ALA A 278 24.49 -21.15 13.58
C ALA A 278 25.61 -20.27 14.19
N GLN A 279 26.18 -20.72 15.27
CA GLN A 279 27.28 -20.01 15.94
C GLN A 279 28.66 -20.50 15.43
N SER A 280 28.70 -21.64 14.80
CA SER A 280 29.91 -22.23 14.19
C SER A 280 29.55 -22.85 12.81
N SER A 281 30.56 -23.00 11.96
CA SER A 281 30.38 -23.61 10.62
C SER A 281 30.05 -25.11 10.66
N SER A 282 30.22 -25.75 11.80
CA SER A 282 29.89 -27.18 11.99
C SER A 282 28.50 -27.41 12.59
N GLU A 283 27.81 -26.35 13.00
CA GLU A 283 26.49 -26.44 13.59
C GLU A 283 25.39 -26.24 12.52
N ILE A 284 24.46 -27.15 12.45
CA ILE A 284 23.27 -27.05 11.59
C ILE A 284 22.08 -26.66 12.47
N VAL A 285 21.55 -25.46 12.22
CA VAL A 285 20.35 -24.95 12.88
C VAL A 285 19.20 -24.97 11.87
N SER A 286 18.16 -25.77 12.12
CA SER A 286 16.96 -25.77 11.31
C SER A 286 16.02 -24.65 11.78
N LEU A 287 15.69 -23.72 10.90
CA LEU A 287 14.73 -22.63 11.20
C LEU A 287 13.33 -23.21 11.38
N LYS A 288 12.66 -22.76 12.42
CA LYS A 288 11.27 -23.11 12.70
C LYS A 288 10.30 -22.13 12.06
N ASP A 289 10.57 -20.84 12.23
CA ASP A 289 9.70 -19.77 11.75
C ASP A 289 10.43 -18.44 11.78
N PHE A 290 9.86 -17.42 11.13
CA PHE A 290 10.33 -16.03 11.21
C PHE A 290 9.17 -15.06 11.11
N ARG A 291 9.36 -13.85 11.61
CA ARG A 291 8.40 -12.74 11.50
C ARG A 291 9.13 -11.48 11.09
N VAL A 292 8.43 -10.63 10.37
CA VAL A 292 8.95 -9.33 9.91
C VAL A 292 8.03 -8.23 10.41
N SER A 293 8.61 -7.21 11.08
CA SER A 293 7.88 -6.02 11.52
C SER A 293 7.63 -5.06 10.36
N ARG A 294 6.75 -4.08 10.55
CA ARG A 294 6.55 -2.98 9.58
C ARG A 294 7.82 -2.17 9.33
N ALA A 295 8.70 -2.06 10.32
CA ALA A 295 10.00 -1.41 10.18
C ALA A 295 11.04 -2.26 9.43
N GLY A 296 10.70 -3.50 9.06
CA GLY A 296 11.58 -4.44 8.38
C GLY A 296 12.51 -5.23 9.31
N ASN A 297 12.38 -5.12 10.63
CA ASN A 297 13.14 -5.96 11.55
C ASN A 297 12.64 -7.41 11.48
N ILE A 298 13.56 -8.34 11.56
CA ILE A 298 13.33 -9.77 11.34
C ILE A 298 13.59 -10.52 12.66
N LEU A 299 12.54 -11.12 13.21
CA LEU A 299 12.64 -12.08 14.31
C LEU A 299 12.68 -13.48 13.73
N VAL A 300 13.64 -14.28 14.11
CA VAL A 300 13.80 -15.64 13.61
C VAL A 300 14.22 -16.58 14.72
N GLY A 301 13.78 -17.81 14.64
CA GLY A 301 14.18 -18.86 15.55
C GLY A 301 14.29 -20.23 14.88
N GLY A 302 15.20 -21.03 15.38
CA GLY A 302 15.48 -22.36 14.87
C GLY A 302 16.02 -23.26 15.98
N THR A 303 16.21 -24.52 15.64
CA THR A 303 16.68 -25.54 16.55
C THR A 303 17.93 -26.19 15.99
N GLY A 304 19.00 -26.15 16.79
CA GLY A 304 20.22 -26.92 16.54
C GLY A 304 20.12 -28.35 17.12
N THR A 305 21.23 -28.97 17.34
CA THR A 305 21.29 -30.33 17.89
C THR A 305 20.77 -30.43 19.33
N VAL A 306 21.09 -29.43 20.15
CA VAL A 306 20.76 -29.39 21.58
C VAL A 306 20.03 -28.12 21.97
N ASN A 307 20.31 -27.01 21.29
CA ASN A 307 19.87 -25.68 21.69
C ASN A 307 18.88 -25.11 20.65
N ALA A 308 17.95 -24.33 21.16
CA ALA A 308 17.19 -23.35 20.39
C ALA A 308 18.10 -22.14 20.12
N HIS A 309 18.07 -21.65 18.88
CA HIS A 309 18.77 -20.44 18.43
C HIS A 309 17.74 -19.44 17.96
N TYR A 310 17.89 -18.19 18.37
CA TYR A 310 16.97 -17.14 18.00
C TYR A 310 17.65 -15.78 17.90
N ALA A 311 17.12 -14.94 17.03
CA ALA A 311 17.70 -13.61 16.81
C ALA A 311 16.65 -12.59 16.38
N LEU A 312 16.94 -11.33 16.72
CA LEU A 312 16.33 -10.17 16.10
C LEU A 312 17.38 -9.47 15.25
N MET A 313 17.05 -9.21 14.00
CA MET A 313 17.90 -8.52 13.02
C MET A 313 17.22 -7.25 12.51
N ARG A 314 18.02 -6.26 12.14
CA ARG A 314 17.59 -5.13 11.34
C ARG A 314 17.35 -5.53 9.88
N ASN A 315 16.67 -4.65 9.17
CA ASN A 315 16.42 -4.80 7.73
C ASN A 315 17.71 -4.88 6.87
N ASP A 316 18.85 -4.42 7.38
CA ASP A 316 20.15 -4.51 6.72
C ASP A 316 20.91 -5.84 7.00
N GLY A 317 20.32 -6.74 7.77
CA GLY A 317 20.94 -8.01 8.17
C GLY A 317 21.83 -7.93 9.41
N THR A 318 21.92 -6.78 10.06
CA THR A 318 22.67 -6.61 11.32
C THR A 318 21.89 -7.23 12.47
N PHE A 319 22.54 -8.12 13.22
CA PHE A 319 21.93 -8.69 14.40
C PHE A 319 21.84 -7.66 15.53
N LEU A 320 20.63 -7.39 15.99
CA LEU A 320 20.37 -6.59 17.18
C LEU A 320 20.51 -7.45 18.45
N PHE A 321 20.12 -8.72 18.34
CA PHE A 321 20.14 -9.67 19.41
C PHE A 321 20.36 -11.09 18.87
N LYS A 322 21.13 -11.90 19.56
CA LYS A 322 21.24 -13.34 19.37
C LYS A 322 21.17 -14.04 20.73
N GLY A 323 20.34 -15.06 20.81
CA GLY A 323 20.18 -15.88 22.00
C GLY A 323 20.23 -17.36 21.69
N THR A 324 20.68 -18.12 22.68
CA THR A 324 20.64 -19.59 22.68
C THR A 324 20.11 -20.08 24.02
N THR A 325 19.24 -21.07 23.99
CA THR A 325 18.66 -21.67 25.19
C THR A 325 18.51 -23.16 24.97
N PRO A 326 18.79 -24.04 25.95
CA PRO A 326 18.58 -25.47 25.81
C PRO A 326 17.17 -25.83 25.36
N GLY A 327 17.03 -26.72 24.40
CA GLY A 327 15.75 -27.18 23.87
C GLY A 327 15.48 -26.77 22.42
N ALA A 328 14.23 -26.80 22.01
CA ALA A 328 13.78 -26.50 20.67
C ALA A 328 12.84 -25.28 20.65
N VAL A 329 12.95 -24.44 19.63
CA VAL A 329 11.98 -23.37 19.38
C VAL A 329 10.62 -23.98 19.07
N ARG A 330 9.58 -23.56 19.78
CA ARG A 330 8.20 -24.06 19.63
C ARG A 330 7.30 -23.04 18.95
N GLY A 331 7.37 -21.77 19.37
CA GLY A 331 6.56 -20.69 18.82
C GLY A 331 7.36 -19.41 18.68
N ILE A 332 7.01 -18.63 17.67
CA ILE A 332 7.57 -17.29 17.41
C ILE A 332 6.42 -16.38 17.02
N GLU A 333 6.35 -15.21 17.64
CA GLU A 333 5.41 -14.17 17.24
C GLU A 333 6.06 -12.79 17.38
N MET A 334 5.63 -11.85 16.56
CA MET A 334 6.08 -10.47 16.59
C MET A 334 4.91 -9.52 16.39
N ASN A 335 4.82 -8.53 17.23
CA ASN A 335 3.92 -7.41 16.99
C ASN A 335 4.44 -6.62 15.77
N LYS A 336 3.72 -6.69 14.67
CA LYS A 336 4.13 -6.07 13.40
C LYS A 336 4.30 -4.55 13.50
N THR A 337 3.54 -3.90 14.40
CA THR A 337 3.57 -2.44 14.56
C THR A 337 4.70 -1.99 15.47
N THR A 338 4.83 -2.60 16.66
CA THR A 338 5.87 -2.21 17.64
C THR A 338 7.20 -2.85 17.34
N GLY A 339 7.25 -3.97 16.62
CA GLY A 339 8.46 -4.76 16.37
C GLY A 339 8.88 -5.61 17.55
N GLU A 340 8.07 -5.67 18.60
CA GLU A 340 8.31 -6.47 19.78
C GLU A 340 8.14 -7.96 19.47
N GLY A 341 9.09 -8.79 19.89
CA GLY A 341 9.13 -10.20 19.61
C GLY A 341 8.97 -11.09 20.83
N VAL A 342 8.35 -12.25 20.65
CA VAL A 342 8.26 -13.29 21.67
C VAL A 342 8.58 -14.65 21.09
N ILE A 343 9.25 -15.47 21.89
CA ILE A 343 9.67 -16.82 21.51
C ILE A 343 9.39 -17.77 22.67
N THR A 344 8.89 -18.94 22.35
CA THR A 344 8.79 -20.05 23.28
C THR A 344 9.71 -21.19 22.88
N ILE A 345 10.35 -21.76 23.87
CA ILE A 345 11.32 -22.84 23.74
C ILE A 345 10.88 -23.94 24.70
N PHE A 346 11.07 -25.18 24.31
CA PHE A 346 10.79 -26.32 25.17
C PHE A 346 11.93 -27.34 25.14
N GLU A 347 12.38 -27.71 26.32
CA GLU A 347 13.41 -28.74 26.53
C GLU A 347 12.75 -30.06 26.98
N PRO A 348 12.65 -31.06 26.10
CA PRO A 348 11.95 -32.32 26.44
C PRO A 348 12.58 -33.11 27.57
N SER A 349 13.91 -33.05 27.73
CA SER A 349 14.66 -33.79 28.76
C SER A 349 14.32 -33.34 30.18
N SER A 350 14.21 -32.02 30.39
CA SER A 350 13.85 -31.43 31.67
C SER A 350 12.35 -31.13 31.81
N LYS A 351 11.60 -31.27 30.75
CA LYS A 351 10.18 -30.82 30.63
C LYS A 351 9.99 -29.34 30.99
N LYS A 352 11.00 -28.52 30.73
CA LYS A 352 10.94 -27.07 30.99
C LYS A 352 10.67 -26.30 29.73
N GLY A 353 9.73 -25.37 29.81
CA GLY A 353 9.55 -24.33 28.82
C GLY A 353 10.25 -23.04 29.20
N THR A 354 10.61 -22.27 28.22
CA THR A 354 11.16 -20.92 28.38
C THR A 354 10.41 -19.95 27.48
N PHE A 355 10.06 -18.79 28.03
CA PHE A 355 9.47 -17.66 27.34
C PHE A 355 10.45 -16.49 27.32
N VAL A 356 10.78 -16.04 26.12
CA VAL A 356 11.68 -14.90 25.90
C VAL A 356 10.91 -13.79 25.23
N ARG A 357 11.00 -12.57 25.77
CA ARG A 357 10.46 -11.36 25.18
C ARG A 357 11.60 -10.44 24.79
N ILE A 358 11.55 -9.93 23.56
CA ILE A 358 12.61 -9.14 22.95
C ILE A 358 12.04 -7.79 22.55
N HIS A 359 12.63 -6.73 23.08
CA HIS A 359 12.31 -5.36 22.72
C HIS A 359 12.76 -5.05 21.27
N PRO A 360 12.12 -4.13 20.55
CA PRO A 360 12.47 -3.78 19.17
C PRO A 360 13.92 -3.30 18.97
N ASP A 361 14.55 -2.79 20.00
CA ASP A 361 15.97 -2.37 19.96
C ASP A 361 16.99 -3.52 20.17
N GLY A 362 16.49 -4.75 20.42
CA GLY A 362 17.31 -5.94 20.62
C GLY A 362 17.58 -6.31 22.07
N ARG A 363 17.10 -5.53 23.04
CA ARG A 363 17.22 -5.94 24.46
C ARG A 363 16.27 -7.09 24.77
N ALA A 364 16.76 -8.13 25.44
CA ALA A 364 15.88 -9.11 26.07
C ALA A 364 15.20 -8.44 27.27
N GLU A 365 13.90 -8.22 27.20
CA GLU A 365 13.16 -7.59 28.31
C GLU A 365 13.12 -8.51 29.53
N PHE A 366 12.79 -9.75 29.29
CA PHE A 366 12.79 -10.79 30.31
C PHE A 366 12.80 -12.19 29.69
N GLU A 367 13.28 -13.13 30.50
CA GLU A 367 13.17 -14.56 30.31
C GLU A 367 12.37 -15.16 31.47
N ARG A 368 11.42 -16.04 31.18
CA ARG A 368 10.55 -16.66 32.17
C ARG A 368 10.45 -18.15 31.96
N SER A 369 10.47 -18.91 33.04
CA SER A 369 10.21 -20.34 33.00
C SER A 369 8.72 -20.60 32.77
N LEU A 370 8.42 -21.50 31.86
CA LEU A 370 7.08 -21.98 31.55
C LEU A 370 6.87 -23.41 32.08
N ALA A 371 5.63 -23.69 32.47
CA ALA A 371 5.29 -24.99 32.99
C ALA A 371 4.93 -26.04 31.91
N GLY A 372 4.93 -25.64 30.64
CA GLY A 372 4.49 -26.50 29.53
C GLY A 372 5.14 -26.17 28.19
N ASN A 373 4.77 -26.94 27.17
CA ASN A 373 5.22 -26.82 25.80
C ASN A 373 4.22 -25.96 25.00
N TYR A 374 4.50 -24.68 24.78
CA TYR A 374 3.61 -23.74 24.09
C TYR A 374 4.07 -23.53 22.66
N ASP A 375 3.23 -23.86 21.68
CA ASP A 375 3.53 -23.87 20.26
C ASP A 375 2.77 -22.83 19.44
N LYS A 376 1.76 -22.18 20.02
CA LYS A 376 1.01 -21.09 19.41
C LYS A 376 1.08 -19.85 20.27
N LEU A 377 1.42 -18.73 19.66
CA LEU A 377 1.61 -17.44 20.34
C LEU A 377 0.77 -16.36 19.71
N ARG A 378 0.36 -15.40 20.51
CA ARG A 378 -0.23 -14.14 20.07
C ARG A 378 0.23 -13.02 20.96
N ILE A 379 0.65 -11.91 20.36
CA ILE A 379 0.87 -10.63 21.05
C ILE A 379 -0.31 -9.73 20.71
N ALA A 380 -1.05 -9.32 21.73
CA ALA A 380 -2.11 -8.34 21.59
C ALA A 380 -1.55 -6.92 21.42
N ASN A 381 -2.36 -5.98 20.93
CA ASN A 381 -1.92 -4.60 20.73
C ASN A 381 -1.51 -3.88 22.03
N ASN A 382 -2.08 -4.29 23.18
CA ASN A 382 -1.69 -3.80 24.50
C ASN A 382 -0.43 -4.48 25.06
N GLY A 383 0.22 -5.37 24.29
CA GLY A 383 1.43 -6.06 24.66
C GLY A 383 1.21 -7.31 25.53
N GLU A 384 -0.03 -7.73 25.80
CA GLU A 384 -0.32 -9.02 26.44
C GLU A 384 0.06 -10.17 25.52
N VAL A 385 0.59 -11.26 26.10
CA VAL A 385 1.01 -12.44 25.36
C VAL A 385 0.18 -13.64 25.78
N THR A 386 -0.59 -14.17 24.84
CA THR A 386 -1.30 -15.44 24.97
C THR A 386 -0.47 -16.56 24.38
N MET A 387 -0.27 -17.63 25.13
CA MET A 387 0.44 -18.83 24.72
C MET A 387 -0.45 -20.04 24.86
N LEU A 388 -0.49 -20.86 23.81
CA LEU A 388 -1.32 -22.05 23.73
C LEU A 388 -0.45 -23.26 23.48
N SER A 389 -0.74 -24.36 24.18
CA SER A 389 -0.13 -25.65 23.94
C SER A 389 -1.16 -26.59 23.32
N THR A 390 -0.94 -26.95 22.06
CA THR A 390 -1.79 -27.96 21.42
C THR A 390 -1.50 -29.36 21.93
N GLU A 391 -0.27 -29.64 22.33
CA GLU A 391 0.17 -30.95 22.81
C GLU A 391 -0.39 -31.28 24.21
N GLU A 392 -0.55 -30.25 25.06
CA GLU A 392 -0.99 -30.40 26.44
C GLU A 392 -2.41 -29.89 26.69
N GLY A 393 -3.02 -29.16 25.71
CA GLY A 393 -4.27 -28.47 25.93
C GLY A 393 -4.17 -27.43 27.04
N ARG A 394 -3.15 -26.60 26.97
CA ARG A 394 -2.82 -25.65 28.02
C ARG A 394 -2.86 -24.22 27.50
N VAL A 395 -3.27 -23.30 28.32
CA VAL A 395 -3.28 -21.87 28.02
C VAL A 395 -2.54 -21.09 29.10
N CYS A 396 -1.72 -20.14 28.69
CA CYS A 396 -1.00 -19.24 29.56
C CYS A 396 -1.13 -17.81 29.07
N LEU A 397 -1.32 -16.86 29.97
CA LEU A 397 -1.41 -15.43 29.68
C LEU A 397 -0.38 -14.66 30.49
N TYR A 398 0.38 -13.80 29.83
CA TYR A 398 1.28 -12.83 30.44
C TYR A 398 0.84 -11.40 30.13
N SER A 399 0.92 -10.55 31.14
CA SER A 399 0.76 -9.10 30.96
C SER A 399 1.99 -8.48 30.26
N PRO A 400 1.86 -7.22 29.77
CA PRO A 400 2.97 -6.54 29.11
C PRO A 400 4.25 -6.45 29.92
N ASN A 401 4.15 -6.33 31.24
CA ASN A 401 5.30 -6.25 32.15
C ASN A 401 5.89 -7.63 32.53
N GLY A 402 5.46 -8.71 31.87
CA GLY A 402 5.97 -10.04 32.11
C GLY A 402 5.43 -10.73 33.37
N THR A 403 4.33 -10.24 33.93
CA THR A 403 3.64 -10.90 35.04
C THR A 403 2.70 -11.97 34.51
N LYS A 404 2.85 -13.20 34.97
CA LYS A 404 1.96 -14.31 34.62
C LYS A 404 0.58 -14.07 35.24
N GLN A 405 -0.46 -13.97 34.36
CA GLN A 405 -1.83 -13.77 34.79
C GLN A 405 -2.49 -15.10 35.16
N PHE A 406 -2.34 -16.08 34.30
CA PHE A 406 -2.75 -17.45 34.59
C PHE A 406 -2.01 -18.46 33.71
N ASP A 407 -2.10 -19.74 34.10
CA ASP A 407 -1.50 -20.88 33.42
C ASP A 407 -2.26 -22.16 33.84
N ARG A 408 -2.98 -22.80 32.91
CA ARG A 408 -3.82 -23.94 33.21
C ARG A 408 -4.09 -24.88 32.05
N TYR A 409 -4.54 -26.09 32.37
CA TYR A 409 -5.11 -27.01 31.39
C TYR A 409 -6.56 -26.64 31.07
N ILE A 410 -6.99 -26.93 29.85
CA ILE A 410 -8.35 -26.68 29.38
C ILE A 410 -9.34 -27.73 29.95
N SER A 411 -8.92 -28.97 30.01
CA SER A 411 -9.70 -30.12 30.45
C SER A 411 -9.52 -30.37 31.96
N GLY A 412 -9.65 -29.32 32.78
CA GLY A 412 -9.43 -29.45 34.25
C GLY A 412 -7.94 -29.52 34.57
N ASN A 413 -7.53 -30.50 35.40
CA ASN A 413 -6.13 -30.62 35.83
C ASN A 413 -5.33 -31.65 35.05
N GLN A 414 -5.79 -32.10 33.89
CA GLN A 414 -5.13 -33.12 33.08
C GLN A 414 -4.75 -32.61 31.67
N PRO A 415 -3.58 -33.03 31.17
CA PRO A 415 -3.22 -32.72 29.79
C PRO A 415 -4.18 -33.42 28.79
N ALA A 416 -4.51 -32.72 27.73
CA ALA A 416 -5.28 -33.24 26.62
C ALA A 416 -4.72 -32.73 25.31
N LYS A 417 -4.60 -33.62 24.32
CA LYS A 417 -4.01 -33.27 23.03
C LYS A 417 -5.05 -32.65 22.11
N TYR A 418 -4.68 -31.59 21.43
CA TYR A 418 -5.48 -30.88 20.45
C TYR A 418 -4.73 -30.84 19.11
N LYS A 419 -5.46 -30.76 18.00
CA LYS A 419 -4.87 -30.68 16.65
C LYS A 419 -4.42 -29.28 16.32
N ASP A 420 -5.17 -28.28 16.77
CA ASP A 420 -4.85 -26.87 16.55
C ASP A 420 -5.44 -26.01 17.67
N ALA A 421 -4.93 -24.79 17.77
CA ALA A 421 -5.47 -23.79 18.69
C ALA A 421 -5.25 -22.39 18.11
N CYS A 422 -6.20 -21.49 18.31
CA CYS A 422 -6.10 -20.10 17.89
C CYS A 422 -6.80 -19.17 18.87
N SER A 423 -6.47 -17.88 18.83
CA SER A 423 -7.24 -16.84 19.47
C SER A 423 -8.00 -16.05 18.41
N VAL A 424 -9.28 -15.78 18.68
CA VAL A 424 -10.12 -14.93 17.83
C VAL A 424 -9.89 -13.44 18.11
N ALA A 425 -10.49 -12.57 17.31
CA ALA A 425 -10.30 -11.12 17.41
C ALA A 425 -10.69 -10.55 18.79
N SER A 426 -11.76 -11.06 19.40
CA SER A 426 -12.21 -10.71 20.76
C SER A 426 -11.24 -11.11 21.88
N GLY A 427 -10.23 -11.91 21.57
CA GLY A 427 -9.28 -12.44 22.56
C GLY A 427 -9.68 -13.79 23.16
N GLU A 428 -10.83 -14.34 22.79
CA GLU A 428 -11.22 -15.69 23.17
C GLU A 428 -10.31 -16.72 22.50
N ILE A 429 -10.20 -17.88 23.09
CA ILE A 429 -9.29 -18.93 22.66
C ILE A 429 -10.10 -20.15 22.25
N LEU A 430 -9.75 -20.70 21.12
CA LEU A 430 -10.36 -21.89 20.55
C LEU A 430 -9.33 -23.00 20.48
N PHE A 431 -9.70 -24.21 20.94
CA PHE A 431 -8.93 -25.41 20.79
C PHE A 431 -9.71 -26.45 20.00
N PHE A 432 -9.06 -27.00 18.97
CA PHE A 432 -9.64 -27.99 18.06
C PHE A 432 -9.08 -29.36 18.42
N GLY A 433 -9.92 -30.20 19.01
CA GLY A 433 -9.57 -31.53 19.46
C GLY A 433 -9.80 -32.63 18.43
N GLU A 434 -9.53 -33.84 18.83
CA GLU A 434 -9.90 -35.03 18.05
C GLU A 434 -11.42 -35.23 18.07
N GLY A 435 -11.98 -35.88 17.03
CA GLY A 435 -13.41 -36.15 16.95
C GLY A 435 -14.26 -34.88 16.85
N SER A 436 -13.78 -33.84 16.19
CA SER A 436 -14.50 -32.55 15.99
C SER A 436 -14.83 -31.81 17.29
N ARG A 437 -14.08 -32.05 18.33
CA ARG A 437 -14.21 -31.33 19.59
C ARG A 437 -13.67 -29.90 19.42
N LEU A 438 -14.50 -28.93 19.79
CA LEU A 438 -14.14 -27.53 19.85
C LEU A 438 -14.37 -27.01 21.28
N VAL A 439 -13.31 -26.50 21.88
CA VAL A 439 -13.40 -25.89 23.22
C VAL A 439 -13.11 -24.40 23.07
N LYS A 440 -14.04 -23.57 23.51
CA LYS A 440 -13.89 -22.13 23.56
C LYS A 440 -13.70 -21.67 25.00
N LEU A 441 -12.62 -20.95 25.22
CA LEU A 441 -12.28 -20.33 26.48
C LEU A 441 -12.48 -18.83 26.41
N GLY A 442 -12.87 -18.25 27.52
CA GLY A 442 -12.97 -16.82 27.68
C GLY A 442 -14.32 -16.47 28.27
N HIS A 443 -14.30 -15.73 29.32
CA HIS A 443 -15.47 -15.09 29.86
C HIS A 443 -15.01 -13.77 30.45
N GLY A 444 -15.97 -12.85 30.55
CA GLY A 444 -15.70 -11.54 31.06
C GLY A 444 -16.01 -10.45 30.02
N LEU A 445 -15.31 -9.38 30.10
CA LEU A 445 -15.59 -8.18 29.32
C LEU A 445 -14.68 -8.10 28.14
N TYR A 446 -15.27 -7.89 26.97
CA TYR A 446 -14.59 -7.65 25.71
C TYR A 446 -15.03 -6.31 25.17
N VAL A 447 -14.12 -5.60 24.52
CA VAL A 447 -14.48 -4.47 23.69
C VAL A 447 -14.14 -4.81 22.23
N SER A 448 -15.08 -4.51 21.34
CA SER A 448 -14.90 -4.75 19.90
C SER A 448 -13.80 -3.85 19.33
N ASP A 449 -13.15 -4.29 18.26
CA ASP A 449 -12.46 -3.37 17.35
C ASP A 449 -13.48 -2.83 16.36
N ILE A 450 -13.25 -1.66 15.85
CA ILE A 450 -14.08 -1.03 14.85
C ILE A 450 -13.25 -0.39 13.76
N LYS A 451 -13.84 -0.27 12.58
CA LYS A 451 -13.31 0.46 11.45
C LYS A 451 -14.37 1.42 10.95
N ILE A 452 -14.01 2.66 10.76
CA ILE A 452 -14.92 3.73 10.34
C ILE A 452 -14.21 4.68 9.39
N SER A 453 -14.91 5.16 8.38
CA SER A 453 -14.37 6.18 7.50
C SER A 453 -14.49 7.56 8.15
N LYS A 454 -13.44 8.38 8.01
CA LYS A 454 -13.43 9.78 8.44
C LYS A 454 -14.58 10.53 7.75
N PRO A 455 -15.43 11.26 8.50
CA PRO A 455 -16.50 12.01 7.88
C PRO A 455 -15.94 13.18 7.04
N VAL A 456 -16.56 13.46 5.91
CA VAL A 456 -16.17 14.58 5.04
C VAL A 456 -16.45 15.92 5.70
N LYS A 457 -17.52 16.02 6.50
CA LYS A 457 -17.97 17.22 7.22
C LYS A 457 -18.64 16.84 8.54
N GLY A 458 -18.45 17.63 9.56
CA GLY A 458 -19.07 17.43 10.88
C GLY A 458 -18.48 16.24 11.63
N THR A 459 -19.32 15.40 12.17
CA THR A 459 -18.91 14.20 12.93
C THR A 459 -19.66 12.98 12.46
N SER A 460 -19.02 11.82 12.55
CA SER A 460 -19.64 10.48 12.50
C SER A 460 -19.45 9.78 13.83
N THR A 461 -20.14 8.67 14.06
CA THR A 461 -20.10 7.96 15.34
C THR A 461 -19.46 6.60 15.16
N ALA A 462 -18.37 6.37 15.86
CA ALA A 462 -17.73 5.07 16.00
C ALA A 462 -18.39 4.32 17.17
N ILE A 463 -18.98 3.16 16.90
CA ILE A 463 -19.73 2.39 17.92
C ILE A 463 -18.89 1.19 18.33
N PHE A 464 -18.36 1.23 19.54
CA PHE A 464 -17.74 0.08 20.19
C PHE A 464 -18.77 -0.71 20.95
N THR A 465 -18.77 -2.03 20.73
CA THR A 465 -19.60 -2.93 21.51
C THR A 465 -18.79 -3.51 22.66
N VAL A 466 -19.21 -3.27 23.88
CA VAL A 466 -18.68 -3.95 25.06
C VAL A 466 -19.57 -5.12 25.39
N THR A 467 -19.00 -6.30 25.40
CA THR A 467 -19.73 -7.57 25.61
C THR A 467 -19.29 -8.20 26.90
N LEU A 468 -20.23 -8.53 27.75
CA LEU A 468 -20.03 -9.41 28.88
C LEU A 468 -20.42 -10.83 28.48
N THR A 469 -19.49 -11.77 28.62
CA THR A 469 -19.78 -13.21 28.49
C THR A 469 -19.70 -13.90 29.82
N GLY A 470 -20.77 -14.58 30.21
CA GLY A 470 -20.86 -15.22 31.50
C GLY A 470 -20.94 -14.23 32.66
N TYR A 471 -21.37 -14.72 33.80
CA TYR A 471 -21.47 -13.95 35.03
C TYR A 471 -21.24 -14.85 36.26
N SER A 472 -20.82 -14.23 37.35
CA SER A 472 -20.72 -14.89 38.63
C SER A 472 -22.06 -14.83 39.37
N THR A 473 -22.33 -15.83 40.17
CA THR A 473 -23.50 -15.84 41.05
C THR A 473 -23.02 -15.72 42.52
N ASN A 474 -23.87 -15.15 43.36
CA ASN A 474 -23.69 -15.21 44.80
C ASN A 474 -24.03 -16.62 45.36
N LYS A 475 -23.93 -16.80 46.68
CA LYS A 475 -24.17 -18.08 47.34
C LYS A 475 -25.61 -18.58 47.15
N GLU A 476 -26.56 -17.66 46.94
CA GLU A 476 -27.98 -17.95 46.70
C GLU A 476 -28.30 -18.22 45.22
N GLY A 477 -27.26 -18.23 44.33
CA GLY A 477 -27.42 -18.44 42.90
C GLY A 477 -27.97 -17.22 42.16
N ASN A 478 -27.95 -16.03 42.76
CA ASN A 478 -28.33 -14.79 42.08
C ASN A 478 -27.17 -14.23 41.30
N PRO A 479 -27.39 -13.73 40.07
CA PRO A 479 -26.37 -13.05 39.30
C PRO A 479 -25.79 -11.84 40.02
N ILE A 480 -24.48 -11.68 39.95
CA ILE A 480 -23.80 -10.53 40.52
C ILE A 480 -23.64 -9.48 39.40
N PRO A 481 -24.10 -8.24 39.61
CA PRO A 481 -23.86 -7.17 38.62
C PRO A 481 -22.38 -6.97 38.33
N VAL A 482 -22.08 -6.71 37.05
CA VAL A 482 -20.73 -6.44 36.58
C VAL A 482 -20.63 -4.99 36.15
N THR A 483 -19.64 -4.28 36.65
CA THR A 483 -19.36 -2.90 36.21
C THR A 483 -17.95 -2.77 35.69
N VAL A 484 -17.74 -1.83 34.74
CA VAL A 484 -16.44 -1.57 34.14
C VAL A 484 -16.34 -0.11 33.76
N GLY A 485 -15.19 0.52 34.04
CA GLY A 485 -14.85 1.84 33.55
C GLY A 485 -14.41 1.76 32.11
N TYR A 486 -14.58 2.84 31.37
CA TYR A 486 -14.03 2.97 30.02
C TYR A 486 -13.53 4.39 29.76
N ALA A 487 -12.52 4.50 28.90
CA ALA A 487 -12.00 5.77 28.38
C ALA A 487 -11.35 5.57 27.01
N THR A 488 -11.46 6.57 26.17
CA THR A 488 -10.68 6.61 24.93
C THR A 488 -9.22 6.96 25.23
N ARG A 489 -8.32 6.41 24.40
CA ARG A 489 -6.88 6.66 24.46
C ARG A 489 -6.34 6.95 23.07
N GLU A 490 -5.53 8.00 22.95
CA GLU A 490 -4.84 8.35 21.72
C GLU A 490 -3.81 7.27 21.33
N GLN A 491 -3.69 7.06 20.02
CA GLN A 491 -2.57 6.36 19.39
C GLN A 491 -2.03 7.21 18.23
N SER A 492 -2.28 6.81 16.98
CA SER A 492 -2.00 7.66 15.83
C SER A 492 -3.09 8.71 15.57
N ALA A 493 -4.32 8.47 16.06
CA ALA A 493 -5.41 9.44 16.09
C ALA A 493 -5.35 10.25 17.38
N THR A 494 -5.60 11.57 17.27
CA THR A 494 -5.54 12.52 18.39
C THR A 494 -6.89 13.13 18.70
N VAL A 495 -7.12 13.45 19.96
CA VAL A 495 -8.35 14.09 20.47
C VAL A 495 -8.64 15.42 19.77
N LYS A 496 -7.62 16.17 19.38
CA LYS A 496 -7.84 17.49 18.77
C LYS A 496 -8.25 17.43 17.30
N ASN A 497 -7.89 16.35 16.60
CA ASN A 497 -7.99 16.32 15.15
C ASN A 497 -8.88 15.21 14.61
N ASN A 498 -9.03 14.09 15.35
CA ASN A 498 -9.63 12.89 14.78
C ASN A 498 -10.88 12.40 15.52
N PHE A 499 -10.96 12.58 16.85
CA PHE A 499 -12.09 12.11 17.63
C PHE A 499 -12.29 12.94 18.90
N PHE A 500 -13.52 12.89 19.45
CA PHE A 500 -13.80 13.44 20.77
C PHE A 500 -13.60 12.37 21.85
N PRO A 501 -12.92 12.71 22.95
CA PRO A 501 -12.69 11.73 24.02
C PRO A 501 -13.99 11.41 24.74
N VAL A 502 -14.17 10.15 25.07
CA VAL A 502 -15.27 9.68 25.90
C VAL A 502 -14.74 8.88 27.09
N GLN A 503 -15.40 8.99 28.22
CA GLN A 503 -15.14 8.20 29.42
C GLN A 503 -16.42 7.99 30.22
N GLY A 504 -16.45 6.92 30.97
CA GLY A 504 -17.62 6.62 31.79
C GLY A 504 -17.52 5.24 32.48
N ARG A 505 -18.66 4.75 32.91
CA ARG A 505 -18.78 3.40 33.52
C ARG A 505 -20.01 2.70 32.98
N LEU A 506 -19.84 1.44 32.58
CA LEU A 506 -20.92 0.55 32.18
C LEU A 506 -21.34 -0.34 33.36
N SER A 507 -22.62 -0.73 33.38
CA SER A 507 -23.18 -1.66 34.36
C SER A 507 -23.99 -2.73 33.65
N PHE A 508 -23.56 -3.98 33.76
CA PHE A 508 -24.27 -5.14 33.23
C PHE A 508 -25.02 -5.85 34.36
N THR A 509 -26.29 -6.05 34.16
CA THR A 509 -27.16 -6.72 35.15
C THR A 509 -27.72 -8.02 34.56
N PRO A 510 -27.03 -9.16 34.74
CA PRO A 510 -27.50 -10.44 34.24
C PRO A 510 -28.80 -10.86 34.95
N SER A 511 -29.68 -11.57 34.25
CA SER A 511 -30.95 -12.05 34.81
C SER A 511 -30.85 -13.49 35.27
N ARG A 512 -31.58 -13.85 36.35
CA ARG A 512 -31.69 -15.23 36.87
C ARG A 512 -32.36 -16.12 35.82
N GLY A 513 -31.79 -17.31 35.55
CA GLY A 513 -32.32 -18.26 34.56
C GLY A 513 -31.63 -18.24 33.22
N MET A 514 -30.73 -17.31 33.01
CA MET A 514 -29.82 -17.30 31.87
C MET A 514 -28.72 -18.33 32.09
N VAL A 515 -29.00 -19.63 31.97
CA VAL A 515 -28.04 -20.72 32.09
C VAL A 515 -27.44 -20.96 30.71
N GLY A 516 -26.12 -20.86 30.60
CA GLY A 516 -25.43 -21.06 29.33
C GLY A 516 -24.85 -19.75 28.78
N ASN A 517 -24.43 -19.77 27.58
CA ASN A 517 -23.66 -18.71 26.89
C ASN A 517 -24.47 -17.42 26.71
N TYR A 518 -24.42 -16.51 27.70
CA TYR A 518 -25.05 -15.20 27.59
C TYR A 518 -24.04 -14.16 27.13
N LEU A 519 -24.45 -13.42 26.10
CA LEU A 519 -23.83 -12.21 25.68
C LEU A 519 -24.73 -11.05 26.07
N ILE A 520 -24.27 -10.22 26.99
CA ILE A 520 -24.89 -8.94 27.29
C ILE A 520 -24.01 -7.87 26.67
N THR A 521 -24.56 -7.09 25.76
CA THR A 521 -23.84 -6.04 25.08
C THR A 521 -24.28 -4.66 25.51
N GLN A 522 -23.35 -3.74 25.55
CA GLN A 522 -23.60 -2.30 25.64
C GLN A 522 -22.72 -1.59 24.63
N GLU A 523 -23.24 -0.52 24.07
CA GLU A 523 -22.54 0.27 23.06
C GLU A 523 -21.96 1.54 23.66
N ILE A 524 -20.79 1.90 23.18
CA ILE A 524 -20.12 3.15 23.52
C ILE A 524 -19.88 3.90 22.22
N GLU A 525 -20.47 5.07 22.14
CA GLU A 525 -20.37 5.95 21.00
C GLU A 525 -19.16 6.88 21.16
N VAL A 526 -18.28 6.89 20.18
CA VAL A 526 -17.13 7.81 20.09
C VAL A 526 -17.29 8.68 18.85
N PRO A 527 -17.49 10.01 19.00
CA PRO A 527 -17.62 10.88 17.84
C PRO A 527 -16.27 11.04 17.12
N ILE A 528 -16.29 10.80 15.82
CA ILE A 528 -15.13 10.96 14.91
C ILE A 528 -15.29 12.28 14.17
N MET A 529 -14.25 13.11 14.19
CA MET A 529 -14.26 14.45 13.61
C MET A 529 -13.83 14.43 12.15
N ALA A 530 -14.49 15.26 11.33
CA ALA A 530 -13.95 15.68 10.06
C ALA A 530 -12.75 16.61 10.27
N ASN A 531 -11.77 16.49 9.39
CA ASN A 531 -10.70 17.48 9.26
C ASN A 531 -10.31 17.67 7.80
N ASP A 532 -9.43 18.64 7.53
CA ASP A 532 -8.97 18.95 6.18
C ASP A 532 -7.56 18.40 5.91
N LEU A 533 -7.25 17.24 6.49
CA LEU A 533 -5.95 16.58 6.39
C LEU A 533 -6.06 15.24 5.67
N ILE A 534 -5.09 14.98 4.82
CA ILE A 534 -4.80 13.62 4.32
C ILE A 534 -3.76 13.05 5.28
N GLU A 535 -4.15 12.05 6.07
CA GLU A 535 -3.33 11.53 7.16
C GLU A 535 -3.01 10.04 7.04
N GLY A 536 -3.67 9.33 6.09
CA GLY A 536 -3.74 7.88 6.06
C GLY A 536 -4.63 7.32 7.18
N GLU A 537 -4.62 6.00 7.32
CA GLU A 537 -5.36 5.35 8.40
C GLU A 537 -4.82 5.78 9.77
N LYS A 538 -5.71 6.23 10.64
CA LYS A 538 -5.42 6.59 12.04
C LYS A 538 -6.08 5.60 13.00
N SER A 539 -5.51 5.44 14.17
CA SER A 539 -6.05 4.57 15.20
C SER A 539 -6.10 5.25 16.57
N PHE A 540 -7.11 4.90 17.32
CA PHE A 540 -7.26 5.19 18.74
C PHE A 540 -7.75 3.94 19.45
N GLU A 541 -7.80 3.96 20.76
CA GLU A 541 -8.32 2.83 21.55
C GLU A 541 -9.45 3.29 22.45
N LEU A 542 -10.41 2.39 22.64
CA LEU A 542 -11.32 2.41 23.77
C LEU A 542 -10.83 1.40 24.78
N VAL A 543 -10.41 1.87 25.94
CA VAL A 543 -9.81 1.03 27.00
C VAL A 543 -10.79 0.83 28.12
N LEU A 544 -11.04 -0.44 28.47
CA LEU A 544 -11.78 -0.84 29.65
C LEU A 544 -10.85 -0.87 30.87
N SER A 545 -11.36 -0.46 32.01
CA SER A 545 -10.59 -0.40 33.27
C SER A 545 -11.45 -0.76 34.48
N ASP A 546 -10.79 -1.11 35.57
CA ASP A 546 -11.40 -1.31 36.88
C ASP A 546 -12.72 -2.14 36.85
N PRO A 547 -12.66 -3.38 36.31
CA PRO A 547 -13.83 -4.25 36.26
C PRO A 547 -14.19 -4.72 37.68
N GLN A 548 -15.46 -4.68 38.00
CA GLN A 548 -15.98 -5.26 39.24
C GLN A 548 -16.77 -6.51 38.90
N SER A 549 -16.51 -7.58 39.62
CA SER A 549 -17.19 -8.90 39.50
C SER A 549 -17.01 -9.59 38.15
N SER A 550 -16.03 -9.17 37.33
CA SER A 550 -15.67 -9.79 36.04
C SER A 550 -14.20 -9.55 35.72
N TYR A 551 -13.74 -10.08 34.60
CA TYR A 551 -12.39 -9.91 34.08
C TYR A 551 -12.43 -9.10 32.80
N LEU A 552 -11.31 -8.45 32.47
CA LEU A 552 -11.05 -7.89 31.17
C LEU A 552 -10.38 -8.96 30.31
N VAL A 553 -11.13 -9.59 29.42
CA VAL A 553 -10.58 -10.57 28.47
C VAL A 553 -9.94 -9.84 27.28
N LYS A 554 -10.62 -8.80 26.81
CA LYS A 554 -10.05 -7.85 25.87
C LYS A 554 -10.29 -6.45 26.39
N ALA A 555 -9.25 -5.89 27.02
CA ALA A 555 -9.32 -4.61 27.70
C ALA A 555 -9.34 -3.41 26.73
N ALA A 556 -8.83 -3.54 25.52
CA ALA A 556 -8.75 -2.45 24.58
C ALA A 556 -9.35 -2.85 23.23
N GLY A 557 -10.24 -2.02 22.72
CA GLY A 557 -10.77 -2.07 21.36
C GLY A 557 -10.10 -1.02 20.51
N VAL A 558 -9.62 -1.39 19.33
CA VAL A 558 -8.97 -0.47 18.40
C VAL A 558 -10.01 0.12 17.47
N GLY A 559 -10.12 1.44 17.47
CA GLY A 559 -10.85 2.22 16.48
C GLY A 559 -9.91 2.62 15.35
N ARG A 560 -10.14 2.11 14.16
CA ARG A 560 -9.41 2.49 12.95
C ARG A 560 -10.24 3.47 12.17
N ILE A 561 -9.67 4.65 11.94
CA ILE A 561 -10.28 5.71 11.14
C ILE A 561 -9.61 5.67 9.79
N GLU A 562 -10.34 5.20 8.78
CA GLU A 562 -9.91 5.29 7.38
C GLU A 562 -9.97 6.75 6.94
N ASP A 563 -8.99 7.15 6.17
CA ASP A 563 -8.94 8.51 5.67
C ASP A 563 -10.09 8.77 4.69
N GLN A 564 -10.47 10.03 4.58
CA GLN A 564 -11.45 10.49 3.59
C GLN A 564 -10.86 10.39 2.18
N GLU A 565 -11.73 10.28 1.18
CA GLU A 565 -11.31 10.39 -0.21
C GLU A 565 -10.74 11.78 -0.48
N ALA A 566 -9.60 11.81 -1.15
CA ALA A 566 -8.93 13.00 -1.60
C ALA A 566 -8.80 12.99 -3.12
N PHE A 567 -8.96 14.15 -3.72
CA PHE A 567 -8.89 14.31 -5.17
C PHE A 567 -7.75 15.23 -5.55
N VAL A 568 -7.01 14.84 -6.58
CA VAL A 568 -6.05 15.72 -7.25
C VAL A 568 -6.78 16.42 -8.38
N ARG A 569 -6.86 17.74 -8.31
CA ARG A 569 -7.53 18.56 -9.32
C ARG A 569 -6.63 19.70 -9.81
N LEU A 570 -6.87 20.12 -11.03
CA LEU A 570 -6.27 21.34 -11.55
C LEU A 570 -6.89 22.56 -10.87
N SER A 571 -6.07 23.35 -10.21
CA SER A 571 -6.48 24.58 -9.53
C SER A 571 -6.18 25.84 -10.35
N GLY A 572 -5.35 25.72 -11.35
CA GLY A 572 -5.03 26.83 -12.28
C GLY A 572 -3.87 26.51 -13.21
N THR A 573 -3.75 27.34 -14.24
CA THR A 573 -2.66 27.27 -15.20
C THR A 573 -2.13 28.67 -15.45
N ASP A 574 -0.82 28.86 -15.40
CA ASP A 574 -0.21 30.13 -15.85
C ASP A 574 0.42 29.84 -17.21
N SER A 575 0.12 30.67 -18.21
CA SER A 575 0.69 30.55 -19.55
C SER A 575 2.19 30.71 -19.54
N GLY A 576 2.88 29.92 -20.32
CA GLY A 576 4.29 30.06 -20.61
C GLY A 576 4.55 31.11 -21.70
N VAL A 577 5.77 31.61 -21.75
CA VAL A 577 6.24 32.51 -22.79
C VAL A 577 7.57 31.95 -23.30
N GLU A 578 7.74 31.83 -24.60
CA GLU A 578 8.98 31.33 -25.21
C GLU A 578 10.20 32.13 -24.75
N GLY A 579 11.24 31.41 -24.36
CA GLY A 579 12.48 31.99 -23.84
C GLY A 579 12.30 32.85 -22.60
N GLY A 580 11.17 32.75 -21.93
CA GLY A 580 10.80 33.56 -20.77
C GLY A 580 10.18 32.74 -19.64
N LYS A 581 8.93 33.06 -19.32
CA LYS A 581 8.20 32.45 -18.21
C LYS A 581 7.77 31.02 -18.53
N ASP A 582 7.96 30.10 -17.57
CA ASP A 582 7.46 28.73 -17.69
C ASP A 582 5.94 28.65 -17.75
N LEU A 583 5.45 27.63 -18.44
CA LEU A 583 4.06 27.20 -18.41
C LEU A 583 3.85 26.39 -17.14
N VAL A 584 3.03 26.87 -16.22
CA VAL A 584 2.86 26.25 -14.91
C VAL A 584 1.45 25.69 -14.75
N TYR A 585 1.38 24.40 -14.46
CA TYR A 585 0.16 23.72 -14.02
C TYR A 585 0.14 23.64 -12.49
N LYS A 586 -0.92 24.16 -11.90
CA LYS A 586 -1.12 24.18 -10.45
C LYS A 586 -2.14 23.12 -10.06
N LEU A 587 -1.70 22.09 -9.36
CA LEU A 587 -2.57 21.05 -8.86
C LEU A 587 -2.86 21.28 -7.38
N ALA A 588 -4.04 20.89 -6.94
CA ALA A 588 -4.46 20.98 -5.54
C ALA A 588 -5.04 19.64 -5.07
N LEU A 589 -4.83 19.36 -3.80
CA LEU A 589 -5.49 18.28 -3.08
C LEU A 589 -6.79 18.83 -2.49
N CYS A 590 -7.91 18.15 -2.72
CA CYS A 590 -9.21 18.61 -2.22
C CYS A 590 -10.16 17.44 -1.95
N LYS A 591 -11.21 17.73 -1.18
CA LYS A 591 -12.38 16.87 -1.02
C LYS A 591 -13.23 16.83 -2.31
N ALA A 592 -14.22 15.95 -2.35
CA ALA A 592 -15.16 15.89 -3.47
C ALA A 592 -15.87 17.24 -3.74
N ASP A 593 -16.19 18.00 -2.69
CA ASP A 593 -16.81 19.32 -2.77
C ASP A 593 -15.85 20.47 -3.13
N GLY A 594 -14.57 20.18 -3.34
CA GLY A 594 -13.54 21.17 -3.64
C GLY A 594 -12.84 21.79 -2.42
N THR A 595 -13.22 21.44 -1.20
CA THR A 595 -12.53 21.92 0.01
C THR A 595 -11.06 21.48 -0.01
N PRO A 596 -10.08 22.40 0.15
CA PRO A 596 -8.68 22.06 0.12
C PRO A 596 -8.27 21.09 1.23
N LEU A 597 -7.43 20.11 0.90
CA LEU A 597 -6.83 19.17 1.84
C LEU A 597 -5.32 19.37 1.93
N ILE A 598 -4.78 19.20 3.11
CA ILE A 598 -3.34 19.28 3.38
C ILE A 598 -2.77 17.86 3.47
N ASN A 599 -1.66 17.61 2.77
CA ASN A 599 -0.91 16.37 2.94
C ASN A 599 -0.27 16.33 4.33
N SER A 600 -0.83 15.54 5.23
CA SER A 600 -0.34 15.33 6.61
C SER A 600 0.14 13.89 6.84
N THR A 601 0.43 13.15 5.76
CA THR A 601 0.85 11.75 5.84
C THR A 601 2.28 11.57 6.36
N GLY A 602 3.06 12.65 6.39
CA GLY A 602 4.51 12.59 6.66
C GLY A 602 5.35 12.11 5.47
N ALA A 603 4.71 11.74 4.36
CA ALA A 603 5.35 11.32 3.11
C ALA A 603 4.90 12.20 1.94
N ASN A 604 5.61 12.14 0.83
CA ASN A 604 5.20 12.84 -0.38
C ASN A 604 4.04 12.12 -1.06
N ILE A 605 3.11 12.90 -1.61
CA ILE A 605 2.15 12.43 -2.61
C ILE A 605 2.71 12.84 -3.97
N ILE A 606 2.99 11.85 -4.81
CA ILE A 606 3.61 12.07 -6.12
C ILE A 606 2.55 11.79 -7.19
N VAL A 607 2.42 12.73 -8.11
CA VAL A 607 1.51 12.65 -9.24
C VAL A 607 2.32 12.68 -10.52
N ASP A 608 2.31 11.59 -11.26
CA ASP A 608 3.03 11.44 -12.53
C ASP A 608 2.08 11.53 -13.71
N GLY A 609 2.58 12.10 -14.79
CA GLY A 609 1.84 12.27 -16.03
C GLY A 609 2.66 11.95 -17.27
N VAL A 610 2.01 12.15 -18.38
CA VAL A 610 2.63 12.09 -19.73
C VAL A 610 2.10 13.26 -20.54
N TYR A 611 2.89 13.73 -21.50
CA TYR A 611 2.39 14.70 -22.45
C TYR A 611 1.33 14.08 -23.35
N GLY A 612 0.27 14.84 -23.60
CA GLY A 612 -0.82 14.50 -24.54
C GLY A 612 -0.65 15.18 -25.88
N GLU A 613 -1.58 14.91 -26.77
CA GLU A 613 -1.62 15.54 -28.09
C GLU A 613 -2.10 16.99 -27.96
N GLY A 614 -1.17 17.93 -27.94
CA GLY A 614 -1.38 19.37 -28.01
C GLY A 614 -0.99 19.89 -29.39
N THR A 615 -1.00 21.22 -29.55
CA THR A 615 -0.47 21.87 -30.77
C THR A 615 0.99 22.22 -30.65
N ALA A 616 1.57 22.21 -29.45
CA ALA A 616 2.98 22.44 -29.19
C ALA A 616 3.78 21.14 -29.40
N ASP A 617 4.95 21.27 -29.97
CA ASP A 617 5.87 20.16 -30.23
C ASP A 617 7.23 20.33 -29.50
N ALA A 618 8.21 19.51 -29.86
CA ALA A 618 9.53 19.52 -29.24
C ALA A 618 10.37 20.76 -29.54
N LEU A 619 9.94 21.62 -30.45
CA LEU A 619 10.58 22.92 -30.72
C LEU A 619 10.02 24.01 -29.81
N ASP A 620 8.77 23.88 -29.41
CA ASP A 620 8.08 24.87 -28.59
C ASP A 620 8.40 24.74 -27.08
N PHE A 621 8.71 23.52 -26.59
CA PHE A 621 9.02 23.30 -25.19
C PHE A 621 9.88 22.05 -24.94
N ASP A 622 10.53 22.02 -23.80
CA ASP A 622 11.41 20.91 -23.40
C ASP A 622 10.58 19.68 -23.00
N MET A 623 10.35 18.77 -23.94
CA MET A 623 9.68 17.48 -23.73
C MET A 623 10.50 16.49 -22.90
N GLY A 624 11.77 16.75 -22.63
CA GLY A 624 12.62 15.93 -21.75
C GLY A 624 12.28 16.09 -20.27
N VAL A 625 11.57 17.15 -19.90
CA VAL A 625 11.09 17.38 -18.55
C VAL A 625 9.89 16.47 -18.26
N TYR A 626 10.09 15.48 -17.39
CA TYR A 626 9.05 14.53 -17.03
C TYR A 626 7.92 15.19 -16.21
N PRO A 627 6.64 15.07 -16.62
CA PRO A 627 5.52 15.66 -15.89
C PRO A 627 5.33 15.00 -14.53
N ARG A 628 5.85 15.63 -13.49
CA ARG A 628 5.75 15.18 -12.11
C ARG A 628 5.41 16.33 -11.18
N VAL A 629 4.41 16.11 -10.34
CA VAL A 629 4.03 17.01 -9.25
C VAL A 629 4.25 16.29 -7.92
N ILE A 630 4.86 16.98 -6.96
CA ILE A 630 5.13 16.43 -5.64
C ILE A 630 4.49 17.33 -4.60
N PHE A 631 3.47 16.81 -3.90
CA PHE A 631 2.91 17.44 -2.72
C PHE A 631 3.69 16.95 -1.50
N LYS A 632 4.54 17.78 -0.98
CA LYS A 632 5.28 17.49 0.25
C LYS A 632 4.36 17.50 1.46
N ALA A 633 4.83 16.92 2.57
CA ALA A 633 4.12 17.04 3.83
C ALA A 633 3.89 18.52 4.19
N GLY A 634 2.66 18.87 4.57
CA GLY A 634 2.21 20.24 4.85
C GLY A 634 1.66 21.00 3.64
N GLU A 635 1.77 20.49 2.45
CA GLU A 635 1.30 21.16 1.23
C GLU A 635 -0.12 20.73 0.85
N LYS A 636 -0.90 21.69 0.35
CA LYS A 636 -2.23 21.49 -0.23
C LYS A 636 -2.28 21.71 -1.74
N ALA A 637 -1.22 22.29 -2.29
CA ALA A 637 -1.07 22.56 -3.70
C ALA A 637 0.39 22.41 -4.09
N ALA A 638 0.62 21.99 -5.33
CA ALA A 638 1.95 21.85 -5.90
C ALA A 638 1.88 22.11 -7.40
N THR A 639 3.02 22.29 -8.04
CA THR A 639 3.09 22.72 -9.43
C THR A 639 3.98 21.80 -10.25
N PHE A 640 3.66 21.73 -11.54
CA PHE A 640 4.54 21.27 -12.59
C PHE A 640 4.79 22.43 -13.54
N ALA A 641 6.03 22.63 -13.94
CA ALA A 641 6.42 23.65 -14.90
C ALA A 641 6.98 22.97 -16.16
N ALA A 642 6.36 23.27 -17.30
CA ALA A 642 6.91 22.94 -18.60
C ALA A 642 7.69 24.16 -19.10
N LYS A 643 8.92 23.94 -19.51
CA LYS A 643 9.82 25.01 -19.93
C LYS A 643 9.66 25.28 -21.43
N PRO A 644 9.12 26.47 -21.82
CA PRO A 644 9.10 26.88 -23.21
C PRO A 644 10.52 27.04 -23.75
N LEU A 645 10.74 26.59 -24.96
CA LEU A 645 11.98 26.80 -25.70
C LEU A 645 11.85 28.06 -26.53
N GLU A 646 12.96 28.65 -26.80
CA GLU A 646 13.05 29.82 -27.64
C GLU A 646 13.48 29.37 -29.04
N ASP A 647 12.70 29.76 -30.04
CA ASP A 647 13.06 29.50 -31.42
C ASP A 647 13.12 30.79 -32.29
N THR A 648 13.09 30.69 -33.58
CA THR A 648 13.15 31.79 -34.54
C THR A 648 11.87 31.94 -35.36
N ARG A 649 10.76 31.35 -34.86
CA ARG A 649 9.43 31.41 -35.48
C ARG A 649 8.57 32.34 -34.66
N TYR A 650 7.68 33.07 -35.32
CA TYR A 650 6.63 33.83 -34.68
C TYR A 650 5.32 33.15 -35.00
N GLU A 651 4.67 32.64 -33.95
CA GLU A 651 3.57 31.68 -34.03
C GLU A 651 2.32 32.11 -33.24
N LEU A 652 1.22 31.41 -33.49
CA LEU A 652 0.05 31.50 -32.65
C LEU A 652 0.29 30.76 -31.33
N PRO A 653 -0.44 31.13 -30.25
CA PRO A 653 -0.34 30.42 -29.00
C PRO A 653 -0.52 28.90 -29.21
N LYS A 654 0.42 28.12 -28.69
CA LYS A 654 0.42 26.66 -28.78
C LYS A 654 -0.11 26.05 -27.47
N THR A 655 -0.76 24.90 -27.58
CA THR A 655 -1.28 24.19 -26.43
C THR A 655 -0.38 23.04 -26.04
N VAL A 656 -0.04 22.93 -24.78
CA VAL A 656 0.61 21.77 -24.16
C VAL A 656 -0.43 21.06 -23.32
N ILE A 657 -0.61 19.77 -23.53
CA ILE A 657 -1.50 18.93 -22.74
C ILE A 657 -0.67 18.01 -21.88
N VAL A 658 -0.97 17.98 -20.59
CA VAL A 658 -0.40 17.02 -19.65
C VAL A 658 -1.52 16.14 -19.10
N ASN A 659 -1.37 14.84 -19.25
CA ASN A 659 -2.28 13.84 -18.71
C ASN A 659 -1.63 13.21 -17.47
N PHE A 660 -2.00 13.65 -16.29
CA PHE A 660 -1.60 13.01 -15.04
C PHE A 660 -2.45 11.76 -14.84
N ASN A 661 -1.82 10.60 -14.77
CA ASN A 661 -2.49 9.29 -14.77
C ASN A 661 -1.97 8.32 -13.71
N LYS A 662 -1.03 8.75 -12.88
CA LYS A 662 -0.50 7.94 -11.78
C LYS A 662 -0.40 8.78 -10.52
N ILE A 663 -0.82 8.18 -9.41
CA ILE A 663 -0.67 8.76 -8.07
C ILE A 663 0.05 7.74 -7.19
N PHE A 664 1.07 8.20 -6.50
CA PHE A 664 1.77 7.44 -5.49
C PHE A 664 1.57 8.15 -4.15
N SER A 665 0.93 7.47 -3.24
CA SER A 665 0.63 7.99 -1.91
C SER A 665 0.89 6.95 -0.85
N MET A 666 0.96 7.36 0.41
CA MET A 666 1.09 6.45 1.54
C MET A 666 -0.10 5.47 1.58
N SER A 667 0.17 4.22 1.94
CA SER A 667 -0.87 3.21 2.16
C SER A 667 -1.92 3.72 3.16
N GLY A 668 -3.20 3.60 2.80
CA GLY A 668 -4.31 4.08 3.62
C GLY A 668 -4.70 5.54 3.39
N SER A 669 -3.99 6.29 2.54
CA SER A 669 -4.45 7.58 2.03
C SER A 669 -5.19 7.38 0.70
N HIS A 670 -6.46 7.73 0.67
CA HIS A 670 -7.34 7.49 -0.49
C HIS A 670 -7.27 8.66 -1.49
N VAL A 671 -6.10 8.83 -2.14
CA VAL A 671 -5.87 9.91 -3.11
C VAL A 671 -6.10 9.39 -4.52
N ARG A 672 -6.95 10.07 -5.29
CA ARG A 672 -7.30 9.68 -6.66
C ARG A 672 -7.59 10.88 -7.55
N PHE A 673 -7.79 10.65 -8.84
CA PHE A 673 -8.42 11.60 -9.75
C PHE A 673 -9.94 11.43 -9.75
N ASP A 674 -10.67 12.42 -10.27
CA ASP A 674 -12.13 12.30 -10.48
C ASP A 674 -12.48 11.26 -11.56
N SER A 675 -11.53 10.95 -12.45
CA SER A 675 -11.60 9.96 -13.51
C SER A 675 -10.29 9.18 -13.59
N ASP A 676 -10.10 8.36 -14.61
CA ASP A 676 -8.86 7.57 -14.80
C ASP A 676 -7.59 8.43 -14.92
N LYS A 677 -7.75 9.70 -15.35
CA LYS A 677 -6.66 10.65 -15.50
C LYS A 677 -7.16 12.08 -15.30
N LEU A 678 -6.24 12.97 -14.91
CA LEU A 678 -6.44 14.42 -14.93
C LEU A 678 -5.76 15.01 -16.17
N SER A 679 -6.57 15.44 -17.14
CA SER A 679 -6.06 16.10 -18.33
C SER A 679 -6.00 17.62 -18.10
N CYS A 680 -4.83 18.18 -18.24
CA CYS A 680 -4.55 19.60 -18.03
C CYS A 680 -4.08 20.21 -19.34
N SER A 681 -4.69 21.31 -19.75
CA SER A 681 -4.27 22.08 -20.93
C SER A 681 -3.69 23.41 -20.51
N GLY A 682 -2.55 23.76 -21.02
CA GLY A 682 -1.90 25.06 -20.86
C GLY A 682 -1.50 25.65 -22.19
N SER A 683 -1.16 26.93 -22.19
CA SER A 683 -0.80 27.65 -23.41
C SER A 683 0.62 28.20 -23.30
N ILE A 684 1.41 28.01 -24.33
CA ILE A 684 2.65 28.71 -24.58
C ILE A 684 2.34 29.85 -25.53
N ILE A 685 2.72 31.05 -25.16
CA ILE A 685 2.58 32.27 -25.92
C ILE A 685 3.97 32.58 -26.48
N ASP A 686 3.99 32.93 -27.74
CA ASP A 686 5.22 33.35 -28.38
C ASP A 686 5.83 34.61 -27.71
N GLN A 687 7.07 34.84 -27.94
CA GLN A 687 7.81 35.97 -27.43
C GLN A 687 7.34 37.27 -28.11
N PRO A 688 7.46 38.44 -27.44
CA PRO A 688 7.16 39.71 -28.07
C PRO A 688 8.03 39.95 -29.31
N ALA A 689 7.37 40.27 -30.41
CA ALA A 689 8.01 40.56 -31.66
C ALA A 689 7.80 42.04 -32.07
N CYS A 690 8.65 42.56 -32.88
CA CYS A 690 8.45 43.86 -33.49
C CYS A 690 8.99 43.87 -34.92
N VAL A 691 8.54 44.83 -35.69
CA VAL A 691 9.13 45.09 -37.02
C VAL A 691 10.16 46.20 -36.92
N THR A 692 11.25 46.01 -37.63
CA THR A 692 12.31 46.99 -37.75
C THR A 692 12.57 47.27 -39.23
N ILE A 693 13.11 48.44 -39.57
CA ILE A 693 13.41 48.83 -40.92
C ILE A 693 14.91 49.14 -41.05
N ALA A 694 15.52 48.66 -42.11
CA ALA A 694 16.89 49.01 -42.47
C ALA A 694 16.99 49.41 -43.92
N SER A 695 17.94 50.26 -44.21
CA SER A 695 18.33 50.59 -45.59
C SER A 695 19.08 49.42 -46.21
N LEU A 696 18.83 49.17 -47.51
CA LEU A 696 19.57 48.18 -48.30
C LEU A 696 20.83 48.78 -48.97
N GLY A 697 21.11 50.05 -48.68
CA GLY A 697 22.27 50.78 -49.16
C GLY A 697 21.87 52.02 -49.93
N ASP A 698 22.88 52.81 -50.33
CA ASP A 698 22.65 54.00 -51.15
C ASP A 698 22.46 53.58 -52.61
N HIS A 699 21.70 54.38 -53.40
CA HIS A 699 21.33 54.02 -54.74
C HIS A 699 21.77 55.09 -55.71
N ILE A 700 22.25 54.65 -56.84
CA ILE A 700 22.61 55.53 -57.98
C ILE A 700 21.33 55.70 -58.82
N VAL A 701 21.20 56.82 -59.50
CA VAL A 701 20.14 57.12 -60.45
C VAL A 701 20.07 56.01 -61.49
N ASN A 702 18.99 55.31 -61.56
CA ASN A 702 18.87 54.11 -62.35
C ASN A 702 17.41 54.01 -62.94
N ASN A 703 17.14 54.87 -63.86
CA ASN A 703 15.83 55.01 -64.49
C ASN A 703 15.29 53.67 -64.99
N GLY A 704 14.14 53.23 -64.46
CA GLY A 704 13.42 52.03 -64.90
C GLY A 704 13.86 50.70 -64.22
N VAL A 705 14.89 50.67 -63.36
CA VAL A 705 15.34 49.52 -62.67
C VAL A 705 14.73 49.51 -61.26
N ILE A 706 13.94 48.49 -60.95
CA ILE A 706 13.45 48.26 -59.59
C ILE A 706 14.56 47.74 -58.73
N SER A 707 14.82 48.41 -57.60
CA SER A 707 15.80 48.03 -56.61
C SER A 707 15.13 47.90 -55.26
N GLY A 708 15.68 47.10 -54.35
CA GLY A 708 15.29 47.11 -52.99
C GLY A 708 15.81 48.35 -52.27
N PHE A 709 14.93 49.19 -51.75
CA PHE A 709 15.29 50.39 -51.01
C PHE A 709 15.47 50.15 -49.52
N PHE A 710 14.49 49.46 -48.94
CA PHE A 710 14.50 49.12 -47.52
C PHE A 710 14.11 47.67 -47.34
N LYS A 711 14.56 47.11 -46.24
CA LYS A 711 14.15 45.81 -45.76
C LYS A 711 13.45 46.03 -44.46
N ILE A 712 12.18 45.60 -44.34
CA ILE A 712 11.44 45.53 -43.07
C ILE A 712 11.48 44.11 -42.63
N SER A 713 11.96 43.89 -41.42
CA SER A 713 12.17 42.58 -40.86
C SER A 713 11.36 42.38 -39.58
N LEU A 714 10.80 41.19 -39.40
CA LEU A 714 10.21 40.76 -38.17
C LEU A 714 11.33 40.28 -37.26
N VAL A 715 11.43 40.86 -36.07
CA VAL A 715 12.47 40.53 -35.12
C VAL A 715 11.91 40.35 -33.73
N ARG A 716 12.60 39.55 -32.93
CA ARG A 716 12.33 39.42 -31.52
C ARG A 716 12.61 40.75 -30.81
N ALA A 717 11.66 41.23 -30.02
CA ALA A 717 11.70 42.55 -29.44
C ALA A 717 12.85 42.76 -28.45
N LYS A 718 13.31 41.67 -27.76
CA LYS A 718 14.34 41.79 -26.70
C LYS A 718 15.77 41.91 -27.20
N ASP A 719 16.08 41.26 -28.32
CA ASP A 719 17.47 41.09 -28.82
C ASP A 719 17.65 41.29 -30.32
N GLY A 720 16.54 41.48 -31.04
CA GLY A 720 16.60 41.77 -32.48
C GLY A 720 16.85 40.57 -33.35
N VAL A 721 16.78 39.35 -32.83
CA VAL A 721 16.91 38.12 -33.62
C VAL A 721 15.79 38.04 -34.65
N LEU A 722 16.13 37.68 -35.87
CA LEU A 722 15.21 37.59 -37.00
C LEU A 722 14.22 36.43 -36.77
N LEU A 723 12.94 36.71 -36.92
CA LEU A 723 11.85 35.74 -36.78
C LEU A 723 11.17 35.48 -38.11
N THR A 724 10.74 34.24 -38.34
CA THR A 724 9.84 33.89 -39.48
C THR A 724 8.40 33.94 -39.05
N ASN A 725 7.53 34.55 -39.83
CA ASN A 725 6.10 34.57 -39.54
C ASN A 725 5.45 33.22 -39.87
N ALA A 726 5.16 32.45 -38.85
CA ALA A 726 4.50 31.14 -38.95
C ALA A 726 3.06 31.14 -38.38
N THR A 727 2.42 32.30 -38.26
CA THR A 727 1.08 32.45 -37.72
C THR A 727 -0.05 31.97 -38.63
N GLY A 728 0.24 31.61 -39.86
CA GLY A 728 -0.76 31.29 -40.90
C GLY A 728 -1.45 32.52 -41.50
N SER A 729 -1.08 33.74 -41.06
CA SER A 729 -1.69 35.00 -41.49
C SER A 729 -0.63 36.06 -41.76
N ASN A 730 -0.88 36.95 -42.70
CA ASN A 730 0.06 37.97 -43.05
C ASN A 730 0.14 39.09 -41.99
N ILE A 731 1.33 39.52 -41.66
CA ILE A 731 1.57 40.78 -40.93
C ILE A 731 1.55 41.89 -41.95
N VAL A 732 0.60 42.83 -41.81
CA VAL A 732 0.48 43.96 -42.75
C VAL A 732 1.14 45.18 -42.13
N ILE A 733 2.00 45.80 -42.88
CA ILE A 733 2.81 46.93 -42.45
C ILE A 733 2.44 48.17 -43.29
N LYS A 734 2.18 49.29 -42.60
CA LYS A 734 1.96 50.56 -43.28
C LYS A 734 3.12 51.50 -42.97
N CYS A 735 3.70 52.01 -44.03
CA CYS A 735 4.82 52.96 -43.99
C CYS A 735 4.43 54.28 -44.63
N ALA A 736 5.11 55.33 -44.27
CA ALA A 736 5.02 56.63 -44.91
C ALA A 736 6.40 57.27 -44.99
N THR A 737 6.57 58.14 -45.91
CA THR A 737 7.76 58.98 -46.02
C THR A 737 7.93 59.84 -44.72
N ASP A 738 9.12 59.79 -44.14
CA ASP A 738 9.46 60.56 -42.95
C ASP A 738 9.64 62.06 -43.34
N ASP A 739 9.09 62.98 -42.55
CA ASP A 739 9.17 64.42 -42.74
C ASP A 739 10.60 64.97 -42.86
N LYS A 740 11.59 64.21 -42.43
CA LYS A 740 13.03 64.52 -42.53
C LYS A 740 13.67 64.07 -43.86
N ALA A 741 12.87 63.57 -44.80
CA ALA A 741 13.35 63.22 -46.10
C ALA A 741 13.60 64.50 -46.94
N SER A 742 14.75 64.56 -47.60
CA SER A 742 15.03 65.63 -48.55
C SER A 742 14.64 65.29 -49.98
N ALA A 743 14.50 64.00 -50.28
CA ALA A 743 14.02 63.51 -51.60
C ALA A 743 12.47 63.51 -51.60
N LYS A 744 11.85 63.81 -52.76
CA LYS A 744 10.43 63.83 -52.95
C LYS A 744 9.98 62.65 -53.79
N GLU A 745 8.95 61.89 -53.30
CA GLU A 745 8.31 60.83 -54.08
C GLU A 745 7.61 61.38 -55.35
N GLY A 746 7.67 60.69 -56.44
CA GLY A 746 7.18 61.13 -57.72
C GLY A 746 8.11 62.08 -58.45
N VAL A 747 9.16 62.62 -57.83
CA VAL A 747 10.19 63.52 -58.44
C VAL A 747 11.59 62.92 -58.42
N ASP A 748 12.00 62.46 -57.26
CA ASP A 748 13.37 61.89 -57.06
C ASP A 748 13.37 60.36 -57.06
N TYR A 749 12.23 59.79 -56.67
CA TYR A 749 12.03 58.33 -56.58
C TYR A 749 10.58 58.00 -56.64
N VAL A 750 10.25 56.67 -56.80
CA VAL A 750 8.88 56.11 -56.72
C VAL A 750 9.00 54.79 -56.02
N PHE A 751 8.17 54.56 -55.00
CA PHE A 751 7.94 53.23 -54.44
C PHE A 751 7.07 52.42 -55.38
N THR A 752 7.40 51.13 -55.55
CA THR A 752 6.64 50.22 -56.42
C THR A 752 5.68 49.30 -55.69
N ASN A 753 5.87 49.13 -54.35
CA ASN A 753 5.08 48.21 -53.55
C ASN A 753 4.72 48.74 -52.14
N LEU A 754 4.73 50.05 -51.94
CA LEU A 754 4.55 50.63 -50.57
C LEU A 754 3.14 50.34 -49.99
N HIS A 755 2.17 50.09 -50.83
CA HIS A 755 0.76 49.84 -50.40
C HIS A 755 0.49 48.40 -49.99
N ASP A 756 1.37 47.43 -50.35
CA ASP A 756 1.16 45.99 -50.21
C ASP A 756 2.29 45.31 -49.37
N LEU A 757 2.77 46.02 -48.36
CA LEU A 757 3.83 45.49 -47.52
C LEU A 757 3.31 44.47 -46.56
N THR A 758 3.61 43.20 -46.80
CA THR A 758 3.23 42.10 -45.91
C THR A 758 4.39 41.13 -45.69
N ILE A 759 4.49 40.64 -44.48
CA ILE A 759 5.31 39.47 -44.17
C ILE A 759 4.37 38.26 -44.14
N ALA A 760 4.48 37.37 -45.14
CA ALA A 760 3.58 36.24 -45.26
C ALA A 760 3.67 35.30 -44.04
N GLY A 761 2.52 34.71 -43.66
CA GLY A 761 2.38 33.85 -42.50
C GLY A 761 2.64 32.36 -42.78
N ASP A 762 3.44 32.04 -43.77
CA ASP A 762 3.67 30.68 -44.26
C ASP A 762 4.85 29.93 -43.60
N GLY A 763 5.45 30.55 -42.60
CA GLY A 763 6.59 29.97 -41.87
C GLY A 763 7.95 30.14 -42.59
N ASN A 764 7.98 30.80 -43.74
CA ASN A 764 9.18 30.95 -44.54
C ASN A 764 9.64 32.41 -44.68
N HIS A 765 8.79 33.35 -44.35
CA HIS A 765 9.07 34.76 -44.55
C HIS A 765 9.35 35.49 -43.22
N SER A 766 10.49 36.15 -43.14
CA SER A 766 10.93 36.95 -41.98
C SER A 766 11.00 38.43 -42.30
N SER A 767 10.82 38.81 -43.52
CA SER A 767 10.95 40.19 -43.96
C SER A 767 10.23 40.44 -45.28
N VAL A 768 10.03 41.72 -45.58
CA VAL A 768 9.54 42.20 -46.85
C VAL A 768 10.44 43.36 -47.31
N ASN A 769 10.75 43.35 -48.56
CA ASN A 769 11.49 44.44 -49.16
C ASN A 769 10.54 45.54 -49.67
N VAL A 770 10.90 46.78 -49.38
CA VAL A 770 10.29 47.98 -50.00
C VAL A 770 11.09 48.30 -51.23
N ASN A 771 10.46 48.14 -52.35
CA ASN A 771 11.10 48.30 -53.67
C ASN A 771 10.74 49.65 -54.30
N GLY A 772 11.63 50.16 -55.10
CA GLY A 772 11.42 51.42 -55.78
C GLY A 772 12.36 51.65 -56.96
N VAL A 773 12.16 52.76 -57.56
CA VAL A 773 12.98 53.23 -58.67
C VAL A 773 13.48 54.64 -58.33
N VAL A 774 14.76 54.85 -58.48
CA VAL A 774 15.37 56.23 -58.43
C VAL A 774 15.16 56.85 -59.78
N LEU A 775 14.57 58.05 -59.76
CA LEU A 775 14.28 58.84 -61.01
C LEU A 775 15.39 59.84 -61.31
N TYR A 776 15.67 59.98 -62.62
CA TYR A 776 16.55 61.10 -63.07
C TYR A 776 15.76 62.40 -63.19
N ASN A 777 16.10 63.40 -62.40
CA ASN A 777 15.44 64.71 -62.39
C ASN A 777 16.37 65.88 -62.59
N GLY A 778 17.60 65.63 -63.00
CA GLY A 778 18.64 66.70 -63.24
C GLY A 778 19.17 67.33 -61.99
N SER A 779 18.87 66.84 -60.79
CA SER A 779 19.46 67.37 -59.53
C SER A 779 20.93 66.99 -59.42
N THR A 780 21.71 67.86 -58.92
CA THR A 780 23.14 67.72 -58.63
C THR A 780 23.46 67.56 -57.15
N GLU A 781 22.43 67.58 -56.29
CA GLU A 781 22.58 67.42 -54.86
C GLU A 781 22.23 66.02 -54.41
N GLU A 782 23.04 65.55 -53.43
CA GLU A 782 22.70 64.31 -52.70
C GLU A 782 21.37 64.53 -51.94
N LYS A 783 20.47 63.65 -52.12
CA LYS A 783 19.17 63.62 -51.34
C LYS A 783 18.99 62.35 -50.58
N ASN A 784 18.31 62.40 -49.48
CA ASN A 784 17.98 61.25 -48.70
C ASN A 784 16.48 60.88 -48.83
N VAL A 785 16.23 59.62 -49.07
CA VAL A 785 14.93 58.98 -48.97
C VAL A 785 14.80 58.43 -47.58
N ARG A 786 13.76 58.84 -46.87
CA ARG A 786 13.48 58.31 -45.53
C ARG A 786 12.09 57.65 -45.50
N LEU A 787 12.05 56.51 -44.87
CA LEU A 787 10.81 55.76 -44.70
C LEU A 787 10.62 55.44 -43.22
N LYS A 788 9.41 55.60 -42.74
CA LYS A 788 9.04 55.30 -41.37
C LYS A 788 7.88 54.33 -41.34
N ILE A 789 7.94 53.36 -40.43
CA ILE A 789 6.83 52.46 -40.13
C ILE A 789 5.83 53.21 -39.26
N ASN A 790 4.57 53.34 -39.69
CA ASN A 790 3.53 54.01 -38.98
C ASN A 790 2.63 53.07 -38.19
N SER A 791 2.30 51.92 -38.78
CA SER A 791 1.47 50.90 -38.10
C SER A 791 1.78 49.51 -38.60
N VAL A 792 1.54 48.59 -37.74
CA VAL A 792 1.59 47.15 -38.01
C VAL A 792 0.25 46.58 -37.58
N SER A 793 -0.37 45.78 -38.45
CA SER A 793 -1.55 45.01 -38.07
C SER A 793 -1.19 43.57 -37.87
N ASN A 794 -1.66 43.07 -36.73
CA ASN A 794 -1.35 41.73 -36.28
C ASN A 794 -2.37 40.71 -36.81
N PRO A 795 -1.92 39.49 -37.15
CA PRO A 795 -2.84 38.42 -37.44
C PRO A 795 -3.79 38.14 -36.29
N SER A 796 -5.01 37.72 -36.59
CA SER A 796 -6.00 37.38 -35.60
C SER A 796 -5.51 36.26 -34.64
N GLY A 797 -5.53 36.50 -33.33
CA GLY A 797 -5.16 35.53 -32.32
C GLY A 797 -3.67 35.45 -31.95
N ALA A 798 -2.81 36.18 -32.68
CA ALA A 798 -1.37 36.25 -32.34
C ALA A 798 -1.11 37.31 -31.27
N MET A 799 0.06 37.23 -30.63
CA MET A 799 0.62 38.31 -29.82
C MET A 799 0.74 39.57 -30.68
N SER A 800 0.61 40.76 -30.06
CA SER A 800 0.76 42.00 -30.82
C SER A 800 2.21 42.18 -31.28
N VAL A 801 2.37 42.37 -32.57
CA VAL A 801 3.66 42.80 -33.13
C VAL A 801 3.81 44.29 -32.89
N GLY A 802 4.88 44.65 -32.23
CA GLY A 802 5.21 46.06 -31.97
C GLY A 802 5.97 46.69 -33.13
N ILE A 803 6.21 47.99 -33.02
CA ILE A 803 7.14 48.72 -33.88
C ILE A 803 8.41 48.97 -33.07
N SER A 804 9.58 48.58 -33.57
CA SER A 804 10.86 48.85 -32.92
C SER A 804 11.17 50.33 -32.79
N GLU A 805 12.04 50.67 -31.85
CA GLU A 805 12.62 52.03 -31.79
C GLU A 805 13.30 52.39 -33.11
N ASN A 806 13.89 51.41 -33.80
CA ASN A 806 14.42 51.54 -35.15
C ASN A 806 13.31 51.46 -36.19
N ASN A 807 12.38 52.40 -36.15
CA ASN A 807 11.19 52.41 -36.99
C ASN A 807 11.30 53.28 -38.22
N SER A 808 12.48 53.93 -38.45
CA SER A 808 12.79 54.71 -39.65
C SER A 808 14.19 54.40 -40.16
N ALA A 809 14.37 54.40 -41.45
CA ALA A 809 15.65 54.24 -42.09
C ALA A 809 15.75 55.24 -43.24
N TYR A 810 16.99 55.48 -43.69
CA TYR A 810 17.21 56.33 -44.84
C TYR A 810 18.34 55.76 -45.68
N PHE A 811 18.33 56.08 -46.94
CA PHE A 811 19.44 55.92 -47.84
C PHE A 811 19.66 57.18 -48.63
N LYS A 812 20.80 57.35 -49.30
CA LYS A 812 21.15 58.45 -50.17
C LYS A 812 20.95 58.08 -51.60
N ILE A 813 20.41 59.00 -52.39
CA ILE A 813 20.48 58.93 -53.82
C ILE A 813 21.85 59.52 -54.25
N LEU A 814 22.69 58.67 -54.77
CA LEU A 814 24.06 59.03 -55.31
C LEU A 814 23.94 59.50 -56.74
N LYS A 815 24.93 60.37 -57.21
CA LYS A 815 25.03 60.80 -58.55
C LYS A 815 25.33 59.66 -59.54
#